data_2a1270c348aec16e1b890da5d0ef6adc
#
_entry.id   2a1270c348aec16e1b890da5d0ef6adc
#
_cell.length_a   1.000
_cell.length_b   1.000
_cell.length_c   1.000
_cell.angle_alpha   90.00
_cell.angle_beta   90.00
_cell.angle_gamma   90.00
#
_symmetry.space_group_name_H-M   'P 1'
#
loop_
_entity.id
_entity.type
_entity.pdbx_description
1 polymer ?
#
loop_
_entity_poly.entity_id
_entity_poly.type
_entity_poly.pdbx_seq_one_letter_code
_entity_poly.pdbx_strand_id
1 'polypeptide(L)'
;MSDPISAFIDFMHEADCPPASSVTINADDKMHRYMLSGDKPKTENGSYILRVDADGFAVGGCMNFRDQVWHKWHTKSPRKVTDEERAAWKKRQEDARIKQDADRADAAQAAALKAQQIWSEAARKGSNAYLDRKGFTAEQLGCRVSRGQIVVPMWADGKIVGLQFIGDDGDKLFLKSSAKEGAYHAVKGDGDLLVIGEGLATMGAIHAALGCSVIVAFDAGNLKPVAQVMRKKYPEKRIIFAADGDQWTIPGNKRPEPWDNPPGDDPRWVEWRDAGLCVNTGADKAKQAAVAIGGALVLAPPIPYDDPGKRTDWWDYWKDAGSDAVKDAFTQPAQSAPDPEDVIDDRWEPDYGVPHHAPAFEQQDDVFSTNPILRAVRPLGRSGKIFFFFPRSCGQIMDFTGPALANMQNLVTMAPRTLWETNFDMKASEKKMAGEASLLLIEACNMLGIYDPETERGVGVWMDEGRQILNAGDRLFWPGGDCLPPDFKSKNVYVMGPRIGRLTADPMSNTDAAEILKICLALTWKGKLSGYMLAGWIVTAMIAGAMRWRSHIVVTGEPGAGKSWVMDYILKVIMGKIALIRSGGSTEAKIRKDIGSTARPVIMDEAESETQKDRSNMELVYGLARKSSSGADMANFNGVFPVKSSFCFAAINPRIIQGADLDRNTILHLVKNKSKTARDDFRELEKRVAAAITPEAADRLLTRTFNNLPTILKNIETFADVLTEQEGSKRFGDQHGTLIAGAFSLTSTAEITPEAAKEWCAKHDWRWAKLDNDQSDGEKLLAFILAARVRHDDRGMAREASVGRLIDRALNAEGLDRDVATNALGEYGMKADRDWLYVASPSKPITDMLRDTPWGGSYRRALGELDGAVSHDKMRFSAAMRLRCVAVPMGLVLGDDAPAEIELPFDMEEFR
;
A
#
# COMPACT_ATOMS: atom_id res chain seq x y z
N MET A 1 -29.58 31.72 19.81
CA MET A 1 -28.81 30.57 19.30
C MET A 1 -29.63 29.98 18.20
N SER A 2 -29.10 29.78 16.99
CA SER A 2 -29.79 29.11 15.89
C SER A 2 -30.12 27.69 16.31
N ASP A 3 -31.30 27.22 15.97
CA ASP A 3 -31.70 25.83 16.16
C ASP A 3 -30.65 24.88 15.58
N PRO A 4 -30.12 23.90 16.36
CA PRO A 4 -29.08 22.97 15.88
C PRO A 4 -29.45 22.21 14.60
N ILE A 5 -30.73 21.92 14.39
CA ILE A 5 -31.22 21.23 13.19
C ILE A 5 -31.11 22.17 11.98
N SER A 6 -31.51 23.44 12.12
CA SER A 6 -31.36 24.44 11.07
C SER A 6 -29.91 24.68 10.70
N ALA A 7 -29.00 24.75 11.70
CA ALA A 7 -27.56 24.89 11.45
C ALA A 7 -26.96 23.67 10.75
N PHE A 8 -27.48 22.47 10.99
CA PHE A 8 -27.07 21.26 10.28
C PHE A 8 -27.59 21.24 8.84
N ILE A 9 -28.80 21.72 8.59
CA ILE A 9 -29.33 21.87 7.23
C ILE A 9 -28.51 22.86 6.42
N ASP A 10 -28.13 24.00 7.01
CA ASP A 10 -27.24 24.96 6.35
C ASP A 10 -25.91 24.31 5.97
N PHE A 11 -25.32 23.54 6.89
CA PHE A 11 -24.12 22.77 6.61
C PHE A 11 -24.32 21.73 5.49
N MET A 12 -25.47 21.05 5.42
CA MET A 12 -25.77 20.11 4.34
C MET A 12 -25.80 20.80 2.98
N HIS A 13 -26.25 22.05 2.92
CA HIS A 13 -26.18 22.87 1.69
C HIS A 13 -24.74 23.23 1.32
N GLU A 14 -23.91 23.62 2.30
CA GLU A 14 -22.49 23.93 2.09
C GLU A 14 -21.66 22.70 1.68
N ALA A 15 -22.08 21.50 2.08
CA ALA A 15 -21.40 20.23 1.84
C ALA A 15 -21.90 19.49 0.59
N ASP A 16 -22.56 20.16 -0.34
CA ASP A 16 -23.17 19.56 -1.55
C ASP A 16 -24.13 18.37 -1.27
N CYS A 17 -24.74 18.40 -0.09
CA CYS A 17 -25.71 17.40 0.35
C CYS A 17 -27.12 18.02 0.59
N PRO A 18 -27.63 18.96 -0.21
CA PRO A 18 -28.86 19.71 0.11
C PRO A 18 -30.08 18.77 0.14
N PRO A 19 -30.84 18.74 1.24
CA PRO A 19 -32.07 17.94 1.28
C PRO A 19 -33.15 18.57 0.40
N ALA A 20 -33.98 17.73 -0.23
CA ALA A 20 -35.16 18.20 -0.94
C ALA A 20 -36.16 18.83 0.05
N SER A 21 -36.94 19.80 -0.39
CA SER A 21 -37.91 20.54 0.46
C SER A 21 -38.94 19.67 1.20
N SER A 22 -39.14 18.42 0.74
CA SER A 22 -40.03 17.44 1.37
C SER A 22 -39.36 16.61 2.47
N VAL A 23 -38.07 16.76 2.70
CA VAL A 23 -37.31 15.97 3.66
C VAL A 23 -37.30 16.65 5.03
N THR A 24 -37.69 15.92 6.06
CA THR A 24 -37.58 16.35 7.45
C THR A 24 -36.32 15.75 8.07
N ILE A 25 -35.46 16.56 8.66
CA ILE A 25 -34.24 16.12 9.32
C ILE A 25 -34.57 15.78 10.79
N ASN A 26 -34.31 14.53 11.18
CA ASN A 26 -34.51 14.02 12.54
C ASN A 26 -33.17 13.90 13.26
N ALA A 27 -33.15 14.33 14.52
CA ALA A 27 -31.96 14.28 15.38
C ALA A 27 -32.07 13.10 16.39
N ASP A 28 -32.17 11.87 15.88
CA ASP A 28 -32.44 10.66 16.63
C ASP A 28 -31.23 9.69 16.71
N ASP A 29 -30.03 10.16 16.33
CA ASP A 29 -28.76 9.41 16.32
C ASP A 29 -28.80 8.16 15.42
N LYS A 30 -29.69 8.16 14.41
CA LYS A 30 -29.80 7.08 13.42
C LYS A 30 -29.37 7.55 12.04
N MET A 31 -28.89 6.60 11.24
CA MET A 31 -28.59 6.85 9.85
C MET A 31 -29.88 6.91 9.03
N HIS A 32 -30.11 8.03 8.38
CA HIS A 32 -31.24 8.27 7.50
C HIS A 32 -30.79 8.35 6.05
N ARG A 33 -31.59 7.78 5.16
CA ARG A 33 -31.51 8.01 3.72
C ARG A 33 -32.49 9.11 3.36
N TYR A 34 -32.12 9.98 2.42
CA TYR A 34 -32.99 11.07 2.01
C TYR A 34 -32.76 11.46 0.56
N MET A 35 -33.76 12.12 0.00
CA MET A 35 -33.74 12.66 -1.35
C MET A 35 -32.97 13.98 -1.36
N LEU A 36 -31.94 14.09 -2.19
CA LEU A 36 -31.23 15.33 -2.43
C LEU A 36 -32.09 16.29 -3.29
N SER A 37 -31.86 17.57 -3.15
CA SER A 37 -32.42 18.58 -4.04
C SER A 37 -31.99 18.30 -5.49
N GLY A 38 -32.94 18.19 -6.42
CA GLY A 38 -32.68 17.81 -7.82
C GLY A 38 -32.67 16.30 -8.12
N ASP A 39 -32.94 15.44 -7.15
CA ASP A 39 -33.12 14.03 -7.37
C ASP A 39 -34.47 13.72 -8.05
N LYS A 40 -34.50 12.61 -8.82
CA LYS A 40 -35.76 12.08 -9.34
C LYS A 40 -36.66 11.62 -8.18
N PRO A 41 -37.99 11.75 -8.28
CA PRO A 41 -38.92 11.24 -7.27
C PRO A 41 -38.62 9.79 -6.89
N LYS A 42 -38.60 9.49 -5.57
CA LYS A 42 -38.25 8.19 -4.97
C LYS A 42 -36.82 7.73 -5.05
N THR A 43 -35.88 8.60 -5.41
CA THR A 43 -34.42 8.33 -5.27
C THR A 43 -33.92 8.95 -3.98
N GLU A 44 -33.10 8.19 -3.22
CA GLU A 44 -32.50 8.64 -1.96
C GLU A 44 -30.97 8.57 -2.07
N ASN A 45 -30.39 9.55 -2.74
CA ASN A 45 -28.94 9.63 -2.96
C ASN A 45 -28.19 10.33 -1.81
N GLY A 46 -28.89 10.86 -0.82
CA GLY A 46 -28.30 11.41 0.39
C GLY A 46 -28.37 10.44 1.57
N SER A 47 -27.42 10.55 2.49
CA SER A 47 -27.55 9.97 3.83
C SER A 47 -27.04 10.95 4.88
N TYR A 48 -27.65 10.94 6.06
CA TYR A 48 -27.19 11.74 7.19
C TYR A 48 -27.38 11.00 8.51
N ILE A 49 -26.64 11.45 9.51
CA ILE A 49 -26.88 11.16 10.92
C ILE A 49 -26.79 12.47 11.68
N LEU A 50 -27.69 12.70 12.62
CA LEU A 50 -27.69 13.88 13.48
C LEU A 50 -28.13 13.49 14.89
N ARG A 51 -27.40 14.00 15.86
CA ARG A 51 -27.73 13.90 17.27
C ARG A 51 -27.66 15.29 17.88
N VAL A 52 -28.63 15.61 18.73
CA VAL A 52 -28.66 16.82 19.56
C VAL A 52 -28.77 16.40 21.02
N ASP A 53 -27.79 16.79 21.82
CA ASP A 53 -27.79 16.50 23.26
C ASP A 53 -28.68 17.51 24.03
N ALA A 54 -29.04 17.18 25.28
CA ALA A 54 -29.93 18.00 26.10
C ALA A 54 -29.42 19.43 26.41
N ASP A 55 -28.10 19.66 26.29
CA ASP A 55 -27.42 20.93 26.41
C ASP A 55 -27.37 21.76 25.11
N GLY A 56 -27.98 21.25 24.02
CA GLY A 56 -27.99 21.87 22.71
C GLY A 56 -26.71 21.63 21.87
N PHE A 57 -25.78 20.82 22.35
CA PHE A 57 -24.64 20.40 21.53
C PHE A 57 -25.09 19.39 20.50
N ALA A 58 -24.75 19.64 19.24
CA ALA A 58 -25.14 18.76 18.16
C ALA A 58 -23.93 18.27 17.36
N VAL A 59 -23.97 16.99 16.98
CA VAL A 59 -22.97 16.30 16.18
C VAL A 59 -23.69 15.55 15.06
N GLY A 60 -23.18 15.64 13.85
CA GLY A 60 -23.77 14.97 12.71
C GLY A 60 -22.80 14.80 11.55
N GLY A 61 -23.31 14.27 10.46
CA GLY A 61 -22.60 14.20 9.19
C GLY A 61 -23.57 13.84 8.08
N CYS A 62 -23.20 14.15 6.86
CA CYS A 62 -23.96 13.82 5.66
C CYS A 62 -23.04 13.31 4.55
N MET A 63 -23.64 12.64 3.59
CA MET A 63 -22.95 12.12 2.40
C MET A 63 -23.89 12.17 1.20
N ASN A 64 -23.35 12.59 0.08
CA ASN A 64 -23.97 12.43 -1.22
C ASN A 64 -23.39 11.16 -1.88
N PHE A 65 -24.22 10.17 -2.23
CA PHE A 65 -23.74 8.93 -2.84
C PHE A 65 -23.17 9.09 -4.25
N ARG A 66 -23.28 10.28 -4.86
CA ARG A 66 -22.69 10.56 -6.17
C ARG A 66 -21.18 10.78 -6.06
N ASP A 67 -20.72 11.42 -4.97
CA ASP A 67 -19.29 11.67 -4.69
C ASP A 67 -18.69 10.72 -3.64
N GLN A 68 -19.55 10.05 -2.85
CA GLN A 68 -19.19 9.12 -1.77
C GLN A 68 -18.31 9.72 -0.67
N VAL A 69 -18.34 11.05 -0.49
CA VAL A 69 -17.58 11.76 0.54
C VAL A 69 -18.45 11.95 1.77
N TRP A 70 -17.94 11.53 2.95
CA TRP A 70 -18.62 11.75 4.22
C TRP A 70 -18.17 13.06 4.86
N HIS A 71 -19.06 14.04 4.98
CA HIS A 71 -18.86 15.33 5.60
C HIS A 71 -19.27 15.29 7.08
N LYS A 72 -18.37 15.71 7.99
CA LYS A 72 -18.63 15.73 9.43
C LYS A 72 -18.92 17.12 9.91
N TRP A 73 -19.87 17.26 10.83
CA TRP A 73 -20.27 18.51 11.39
C TRP A 73 -20.55 18.43 12.89
N HIS A 74 -20.34 19.53 13.59
CA HIS A 74 -20.75 19.72 14.98
C HIS A 74 -20.95 21.20 15.28
N THR A 75 -21.83 21.52 16.24
CA THR A 75 -21.98 22.89 16.76
C THR A 75 -20.69 23.32 17.46
N LYS A 76 -20.32 24.60 17.33
CA LYS A 76 -19.18 25.17 18.08
C LYS A 76 -19.55 25.18 19.56
N SER A 77 -18.96 24.26 20.34
CA SER A 77 -19.16 24.21 21.79
C SER A 77 -18.05 24.98 22.51
N PRO A 78 -18.35 25.77 23.52
CA PRO A 78 -17.36 26.35 24.42
C PRO A 78 -16.79 25.32 25.44
N ARG A 79 -17.33 24.10 25.49
CA ARG A 79 -16.94 23.04 26.44
C ARG A 79 -15.97 22.03 25.80
N LYS A 80 -14.87 21.73 26.51
CA LYS A 80 -13.99 20.60 26.14
C LYS A 80 -14.73 19.30 26.46
N VAL A 81 -14.92 18.46 25.44
CA VAL A 81 -15.43 17.08 25.59
C VAL A 81 -14.44 16.28 26.42
N THR A 82 -14.90 15.62 27.48
CA THR A 82 -14.04 14.80 28.34
C THR A 82 -13.58 13.52 27.62
N ASP A 83 -12.47 12.95 28.05
CA ASP A 83 -11.96 11.71 27.45
C ASP A 83 -12.90 10.52 27.68
N GLU A 84 -13.66 10.53 28.77
CA GLU A 84 -14.70 9.53 29.08
C GLU A 84 -15.89 9.63 28.11
N GLU A 85 -16.35 10.84 27.80
CA GLU A 85 -17.41 11.08 26.83
C GLU A 85 -16.97 10.66 25.43
N ARG A 86 -15.70 10.91 25.09
CA ARG A 86 -15.09 10.50 23.81
C ARG A 86 -14.96 8.97 23.68
N ALA A 87 -14.58 8.31 24.76
CA ALA A 87 -14.48 6.85 24.83
C ALA A 87 -15.86 6.19 24.75
N ALA A 88 -16.86 6.71 25.47
CA ALA A 88 -18.24 6.23 25.43
C ALA A 88 -18.87 6.39 24.03
N TRP A 89 -18.58 7.50 23.34
CA TRP A 89 -19.03 7.71 21.98
C TRP A 89 -18.38 6.72 20.99
N LYS A 90 -17.07 6.49 21.12
CA LYS A 90 -16.34 5.54 20.27
C LYS A 90 -16.85 4.10 20.45
N LYS A 91 -17.14 3.70 21.69
CA LYS A 91 -17.71 2.38 21.98
C LYS A 91 -19.11 2.21 21.35
N ARG A 92 -19.96 3.23 21.44
CA ARG A 92 -21.30 3.18 20.80
C ARG A 92 -21.23 3.12 19.28
N GLN A 93 -20.28 3.81 18.63
CA GLN A 93 -20.07 3.71 17.20
C GLN A 93 -19.64 2.29 16.79
N GLU A 94 -18.76 1.68 17.56
CA GLU A 94 -18.31 0.31 17.31
C GLU A 94 -19.44 -0.70 17.53
N ASP A 95 -20.20 -0.58 18.62
CA ASP A 95 -21.37 -1.43 18.89
C ASP A 95 -22.45 -1.27 17.78
N ALA A 96 -22.67 -0.05 17.31
CA ALA A 96 -23.59 0.21 16.20
C ALA A 96 -23.09 -0.40 14.88
N ARG A 97 -21.78 -0.33 14.62
CA ARG A 97 -21.17 -0.96 13.44
C ARG A 97 -21.29 -2.48 13.49
N ILE A 98 -20.95 -3.10 14.63
CA ILE A 98 -21.06 -4.55 14.81
C ILE A 98 -22.51 -5.00 14.59
N LYS A 99 -23.47 -4.25 15.14
CA LYS A 99 -24.91 -4.56 14.93
C LYS A 99 -25.30 -4.40 13.46
N GLN A 100 -24.87 -3.36 12.78
CA GLN A 100 -25.15 -3.13 11.38
C GLN A 100 -24.55 -4.23 10.49
N ASP A 101 -23.31 -4.67 10.80
CA ASP A 101 -22.65 -5.76 10.07
C ASP A 101 -23.37 -7.10 10.29
N ALA A 102 -23.86 -7.36 11.52
CA ALA A 102 -24.67 -8.54 11.81
C ALA A 102 -26.02 -8.49 11.08
N ASP A 103 -26.75 -7.38 11.17
CA ASP A 103 -28.04 -7.19 10.46
C ASP A 103 -27.86 -7.34 8.93
N ARG A 104 -26.73 -6.87 8.39
CA ARG A 104 -26.37 -7.02 6.96
C ARG A 104 -26.07 -8.46 6.60
N ALA A 105 -25.37 -9.20 7.46
CA ALA A 105 -25.09 -10.62 7.24
C ALA A 105 -26.37 -11.46 7.26
N ASP A 106 -27.27 -11.22 8.21
CA ASP A 106 -28.58 -11.90 8.29
C ASP A 106 -29.45 -11.59 7.08
N ALA A 107 -29.49 -10.34 6.64
CA ALA A 107 -30.22 -9.93 5.44
C ALA A 107 -29.62 -10.59 4.16
N ALA A 108 -28.29 -10.73 4.08
CA ALA A 108 -27.62 -11.42 2.97
C ALA A 108 -27.92 -12.92 2.98
N GLN A 109 -27.98 -13.55 4.13
CA GLN A 109 -28.35 -14.97 4.27
C GLN A 109 -29.82 -15.22 3.84
N ALA A 110 -30.73 -14.36 4.26
CA ALA A 110 -32.13 -14.41 3.82
C ALA A 110 -32.26 -14.21 2.31
N ALA A 111 -31.52 -13.27 1.74
CA ALA A 111 -31.47 -13.02 0.30
C ALA A 111 -30.91 -14.23 -0.47
N ALA A 112 -29.90 -14.92 0.05
CA ALA A 112 -29.32 -16.12 -0.55
C ALA A 112 -30.36 -17.28 -0.62
N LEU A 113 -31.09 -17.50 0.46
CA LEU A 113 -32.17 -18.52 0.47
C LEU A 113 -33.26 -18.20 -0.57
N LYS A 114 -33.69 -16.94 -0.62
CA LYS A 114 -34.65 -16.46 -1.61
C LYS A 114 -34.10 -16.59 -3.04
N ALA A 115 -32.83 -16.31 -3.25
CA ALA A 115 -32.17 -16.47 -4.53
C ALA A 115 -32.15 -17.92 -4.99
N GLN A 116 -31.85 -18.87 -4.09
CA GLN A 116 -31.88 -20.31 -4.38
C GLN A 116 -33.29 -20.80 -4.74
N GLN A 117 -34.33 -20.33 -4.04
CA GLN A 117 -35.70 -20.64 -4.34
C GLN A 117 -36.08 -20.14 -5.74
N ILE A 118 -35.92 -18.85 -6.03
CA ILE A 118 -36.22 -18.27 -7.34
C ILE A 118 -35.48 -19.02 -8.46
N TRP A 119 -34.20 -19.31 -8.22
CA TRP A 119 -33.38 -20.06 -9.18
C TRP A 119 -33.92 -21.46 -9.43
N SER A 120 -34.36 -22.17 -8.41
CA SER A 120 -34.95 -23.53 -8.57
C SER A 120 -36.24 -23.53 -9.38
N GLU A 121 -37.08 -22.50 -9.21
CA GLU A 121 -38.37 -22.33 -9.87
C GLU A 121 -38.24 -21.76 -11.30
N ALA A 122 -37.13 -21.06 -11.63
CA ALA A 122 -36.93 -20.44 -12.92
C ALA A 122 -36.75 -21.46 -14.04
N ALA A 123 -37.32 -21.18 -15.22
CA ALA A 123 -37.25 -22.05 -16.39
C ALA A 123 -35.83 -22.12 -16.95
N ARG A 124 -35.33 -23.31 -17.24
CA ARG A 124 -33.98 -23.54 -17.80
C ARG A 124 -33.87 -23.10 -19.26
N LYS A 125 -34.96 -23.14 -20.00
CA LYS A 125 -35.04 -22.77 -21.41
C LYS A 125 -35.90 -21.53 -21.57
N GLY A 126 -35.54 -20.67 -22.50
CA GLY A 126 -36.26 -19.45 -22.82
C GLY A 126 -35.33 -18.32 -23.17
N SER A 127 -35.88 -17.22 -23.55
CA SER A 127 -35.20 -15.99 -23.91
C SER A 127 -36.04 -14.80 -23.47
N ASN A 128 -35.56 -13.61 -23.69
CA ASN A 128 -36.34 -12.38 -23.65
C ASN A 128 -35.81 -11.42 -24.73
N ALA A 129 -36.47 -10.30 -24.94
CA ALA A 129 -36.12 -9.36 -25.98
C ALA A 129 -34.68 -8.84 -25.88
N TYR A 130 -34.11 -8.77 -24.68
CA TYR A 130 -32.68 -8.40 -24.47
C TYR A 130 -31.75 -9.46 -25.04
N LEU A 131 -31.90 -10.74 -24.66
CA LEU A 131 -31.02 -11.81 -25.17
C LEU A 131 -31.22 -12.05 -26.67
N ASP A 132 -32.44 -11.90 -27.19
CA ASP A 132 -32.69 -12.02 -28.61
C ASP A 132 -31.93 -10.95 -29.40
N ARG A 133 -31.91 -9.70 -28.92
CA ARG A 133 -31.08 -8.61 -29.50
C ARG A 133 -29.60 -8.89 -29.38
N LYS A 134 -29.17 -9.56 -28.31
CA LYS A 134 -27.76 -9.91 -28.07
C LYS A 134 -27.32 -11.18 -28.79
N GLY A 135 -28.25 -11.94 -29.39
CA GLY A 135 -27.99 -13.17 -30.16
C GLY A 135 -27.67 -14.39 -29.30
N PHE A 136 -28.20 -14.45 -28.08
CA PHE A 136 -27.99 -15.56 -27.15
C PHE A 136 -29.29 -16.11 -26.58
N THR A 137 -29.24 -17.36 -26.11
CA THR A 137 -30.29 -17.95 -25.27
C THR A 137 -29.81 -18.01 -23.81
N ALA A 138 -30.75 -18.08 -22.87
CA ALA A 138 -30.44 -18.21 -21.44
C ALA A 138 -29.61 -19.48 -21.15
N GLU A 139 -29.87 -20.56 -21.86
CA GLU A 139 -29.16 -21.83 -21.71
C GLU A 139 -27.67 -21.74 -22.11
N GLN A 140 -27.39 -21.07 -23.25
CA GLN A 140 -26.00 -20.82 -23.71
C GLN A 140 -25.17 -20.05 -22.69
N LEU A 141 -25.78 -19.11 -21.98
CA LEU A 141 -25.10 -18.27 -20.98
C LEU A 141 -25.23 -18.82 -19.55
N GLY A 142 -25.74 -20.04 -19.35
CA GLY A 142 -25.90 -20.62 -18.01
C GLY A 142 -26.92 -19.88 -17.12
N CYS A 143 -27.86 -19.18 -17.73
CA CYS A 143 -28.92 -18.40 -17.08
C CYS A 143 -30.23 -19.13 -17.08
N ARG A 144 -31.26 -18.55 -16.45
CA ARG A 144 -32.65 -19.03 -16.48
C ARG A 144 -33.59 -17.89 -16.76
N VAL A 145 -34.87 -18.23 -17.01
CA VAL A 145 -35.93 -17.24 -17.26
C VAL A 145 -37.03 -17.33 -16.19
N SER A 146 -37.37 -16.21 -15.60
CA SER A 146 -38.47 -16.10 -14.66
C SER A 146 -39.28 -14.83 -14.93
N ARG A 147 -40.59 -14.96 -15.14
CA ARG A 147 -41.50 -13.82 -15.35
C ARG A 147 -41.07 -12.85 -16.46
N GLY A 148 -40.56 -13.38 -17.57
CA GLY A 148 -40.06 -12.58 -18.69
C GLY A 148 -38.67 -11.94 -18.47
N GLN A 149 -38.05 -12.14 -17.32
CA GLN A 149 -36.70 -11.63 -17.04
C GLN A 149 -35.66 -12.74 -17.09
N ILE A 150 -34.46 -12.42 -17.55
CA ILE A 150 -33.28 -13.29 -17.42
C ILE A 150 -32.84 -13.26 -16.00
N VAL A 151 -32.63 -14.44 -15.42
CA VAL A 151 -32.11 -14.64 -14.06
C VAL A 151 -30.70 -15.14 -14.14
N VAL A 152 -29.75 -14.33 -13.69
CA VAL A 152 -28.32 -14.64 -13.67
C VAL A 152 -27.92 -14.98 -12.23
N PRO A 153 -27.38 -16.18 -11.93
CA PRO A 153 -27.04 -16.57 -10.58
C PRO A 153 -25.69 -15.96 -10.17
N MET A 154 -25.61 -15.45 -8.96
CA MET A 154 -24.41 -14.95 -8.34
C MET A 154 -23.84 -16.03 -7.42
N TRP A 155 -22.70 -16.59 -7.79
CA TRP A 155 -22.06 -17.69 -7.08
C TRP A 155 -20.94 -17.21 -6.16
N ALA A 156 -20.92 -17.70 -4.93
CA ALA A 156 -19.77 -17.61 -4.02
C ALA A 156 -19.65 -18.94 -3.25
N ASP A 157 -18.46 -19.48 -3.10
CA ASP A 157 -18.18 -20.74 -2.39
C ASP A 157 -19.09 -21.92 -2.79
N GLY A 158 -19.42 -22.01 -4.07
CA GLY A 158 -20.26 -23.07 -4.63
C GLY A 158 -21.76 -22.94 -4.33
N LYS A 159 -22.20 -21.84 -3.75
CA LYS A 159 -23.60 -21.55 -3.42
C LYS A 159 -24.08 -20.30 -4.16
N ILE A 160 -25.37 -20.23 -4.43
CA ILE A 160 -26.01 -19.01 -4.95
C ILE A 160 -26.23 -18.07 -3.77
N VAL A 161 -25.61 -16.90 -3.80
CA VAL A 161 -25.69 -15.86 -2.77
C VAL A 161 -26.53 -14.66 -3.18
N GLY A 162 -26.93 -14.61 -4.44
CA GLY A 162 -27.76 -13.54 -4.99
C GLY A 162 -28.19 -13.84 -6.42
N LEU A 163 -28.95 -12.93 -7.01
CA LEU A 163 -29.40 -12.97 -8.40
C LEU A 163 -29.31 -11.57 -9.01
N GLN A 164 -28.99 -11.53 -10.31
CA GLN A 164 -29.21 -10.37 -11.16
C GLN A 164 -30.37 -10.69 -12.11
N PHE A 165 -31.30 -9.77 -12.24
CA PHE A 165 -32.42 -9.84 -13.19
C PHE A 165 -32.14 -8.88 -14.34
N ILE A 166 -32.38 -9.33 -15.59
CA ILE A 166 -32.25 -8.49 -16.78
C ILE A 166 -33.60 -8.49 -17.50
N GLY A 167 -34.18 -7.31 -17.60
CA GLY A 167 -35.45 -7.07 -18.28
C GLY A 167 -35.29 -7.01 -19.80
N ASP A 168 -36.44 -6.91 -20.51
CA ASP A 168 -36.48 -6.80 -21.97
C ASP A 168 -35.74 -5.60 -22.53
N ASP A 169 -35.70 -4.49 -21.79
CA ASP A 169 -34.99 -3.25 -22.16
C ASP A 169 -33.49 -3.33 -21.86
N GLY A 170 -33.06 -4.36 -21.15
CA GLY A 170 -31.68 -4.54 -20.71
C GLY A 170 -31.35 -3.95 -19.33
N ASP A 171 -32.37 -3.45 -18.63
CA ASP A 171 -32.23 -2.99 -17.25
C ASP A 171 -31.80 -4.12 -16.32
N LYS A 172 -30.73 -3.87 -15.54
CA LYS A 172 -30.10 -4.85 -14.64
C LYS A 172 -30.44 -4.52 -13.20
N LEU A 173 -31.13 -5.38 -12.51
CA LEU A 173 -31.49 -5.23 -11.10
C LEU A 173 -30.94 -6.39 -10.28
N PHE A 174 -30.38 -6.10 -9.12
CA PHE A 174 -29.95 -7.13 -8.17
C PHE A 174 -31.05 -7.46 -7.17
N LEU A 175 -31.14 -8.71 -6.77
CA LEU A 175 -31.98 -9.09 -5.63
C LEU A 175 -31.52 -8.32 -4.40
N LYS A 176 -32.44 -7.61 -3.75
CA LYS A 176 -32.13 -6.76 -2.59
C LYS A 176 -31.39 -7.53 -1.51
N SER A 177 -30.36 -6.94 -0.92
CA SER A 177 -29.48 -7.48 0.12
C SER A 177 -28.60 -8.68 -0.32
N SER A 178 -28.44 -8.96 -1.62
CA SER A 178 -27.49 -9.96 -2.09
C SER A 178 -26.05 -9.61 -1.73
N ALA A 179 -25.27 -10.59 -1.29
CA ALA A 179 -23.83 -10.45 -1.08
C ALA A 179 -23.11 -10.43 -2.45
N LYS A 180 -22.70 -9.26 -2.91
CA LYS A 180 -22.16 -9.07 -4.25
C LYS A 180 -20.64 -9.19 -4.32
N GLU A 181 -19.93 -8.78 -3.27
CA GLU A 181 -18.47 -8.75 -3.25
C GLU A 181 -17.87 -10.15 -3.44
N GLY A 182 -17.05 -10.32 -4.47
CA GLY A 182 -16.45 -11.60 -4.83
C GLY A 182 -17.41 -12.63 -5.45
N ALA A 183 -18.71 -12.31 -5.55
CA ALA A 183 -19.66 -13.18 -6.22
C ALA A 183 -19.56 -13.03 -7.74
N TYR A 184 -19.69 -14.14 -8.46
CA TYR A 184 -19.49 -14.21 -9.91
C TYR A 184 -20.53 -15.10 -10.58
N HIS A 185 -20.69 -14.94 -11.89
CA HIS A 185 -21.33 -15.93 -12.74
C HIS A 185 -20.30 -16.54 -13.69
N ALA A 186 -20.43 -17.83 -14.02
CA ALA A 186 -19.48 -18.53 -14.86
C ALA A 186 -20.18 -19.24 -16.01
N VAL A 187 -19.67 -19.04 -17.22
CA VAL A 187 -20.01 -19.86 -18.38
C VAL A 187 -18.81 -20.75 -18.67
N LYS A 188 -19.01 -22.08 -18.60
CA LYS A 188 -17.95 -23.06 -18.76
C LYS A 188 -17.57 -23.22 -20.22
N GLY A 189 -16.30 -23.26 -20.52
CA GLY A 189 -15.69 -23.58 -21.81
C GLY A 189 -14.47 -24.45 -21.62
N ASP A 190 -13.79 -24.73 -22.70
CA ASP A 190 -12.64 -25.63 -22.74
C ASP A 190 -11.30 -24.87 -22.65
N GLY A 191 -10.21 -25.62 -22.36
CA GLY A 191 -8.84 -25.11 -22.32
C GLY A 191 -8.42 -24.40 -21.03
N ASP A 192 -7.20 -23.83 -21.03
CA ASP A 192 -6.56 -23.22 -19.87
C ASP A 192 -6.83 -21.73 -19.73
N LEU A 193 -7.47 -21.13 -20.73
CA LEU A 193 -7.81 -19.71 -20.70
C LEU A 193 -9.07 -19.45 -19.87
N LEU A 194 -8.98 -18.48 -18.97
CA LEU A 194 -10.10 -17.94 -18.20
C LEU A 194 -10.20 -16.43 -18.45
N VAL A 195 -11.32 -15.98 -18.99
CA VAL A 195 -11.55 -14.57 -19.26
C VAL A 195 -12.49 -13.99 -18.21
N ILE A 196 -12.16 -12.84 -17.62
CA ILE A 196 -12.96 -12.14 -16.61
C ILE A 196 -13.38 -10.78 -17.17
N GLY A 197 -14.66 -10.44 -17.05
CA GLY A 197 -15.20 -9.14 -17.46
C GLY A 197 -16.46 -8.78 -16.72
N GLU A 198 -17.06 -7.64 -17.06
CA GLU A 198 -18.16 -7.05 -16.29
C GLU A 198 -19.53 -7.60 -16.70
N GLY A 199 -19.83 -7.58 -17.98
CA GLY A 199 -21.16 -7.78 -18.51
C GLY A 199 -21.45 -9.18 -19.03
N LEU A 200 -22.69 -9.67 -18.84
CA LEU A 200 -23.11 -10.99 -19.31
C LEU A 200 -23.00 -11.12 -20.84
N ALA A 201 -23.45 -10.13 -21.61
CA ALA A 201 -23.40 -10.17 -23.08
C ALA A 201 -21.98 -10.08 -23.61
N THR A 202 -21.15 -9.22 -23.03
CA THR A 202 -19.71 -9.08 -23.30
C THR A 202 -18.99 -10.42 -23.13
N MET A 203 -19.22 -11.09 -22.01
CA MET A 203 -18.62 -12.40 -21.72
C MET A 203 -19.21 -13.51 -22.61
N GLY A 204 -20.50 -13.42 -22.96
CA GLY A 204 -21.14 -14.33 -23.91
C GLY A 204 -20.51 -14.25 -25.30
N ALA A 205 -20.20 -13.07 -25.81
CA ALA A 205 -19.54 -12.86 -27.09
C ALA A 205 -18.13 -13.48 -27.12
N ILE A 206 -17.37 -13.28 -26.05
CA ILE A 206 -16.01 -13.86 -25.90
C ILE A 206 -16.10 -15.39 -25.81
N HIS A 207 -17.03 -15.91 -25.03
CA HIS A 207 -17.26 -17.36 -24.95
C HIS A 207 -17.62 -17.95 -26.31
N ALA A 208 -18.54 -17.32 -27.05
CA ALA A 208 -18.95 -17.76 -28.36
C ALA A 208 -17.80 -17.72 -29.40
N ALA A 209 -16.92 -16.73 -29.29
CA ALA A 209 -15.77 -16.59 -30.18
C ALA A 209 -14.64 -17.57 -29.83
N LEU A 210 -14.26 -17.68 -28.56
CA LEU A 210 -13.05 -18.38 -28.12
C LEU A 210 -13.31 -19.80 -27.62
N GLY A 211 -14.55 -20.16 -27.26
CA GLY A 211 -14.88 -21.44 -26.61
C GLY A 211 -14.30 -21.59 -25.20
N CYS A 212 -13.63 -20.59 -24.65
CA CYS A 212 -12.99 -20.63 -23.34
C CYS A 212 -14.01 -20.38 -22.20
N SER A 213 -13.58 -20.69 -20.97
CA SER A 213 -14.35 -20.35 -19.76
C SER A 213 -14.35 -18.85 -19.52
N VAL A 214 -15.55 -18.28 -19.22
CA VAL A 214 -15.67 -16.85 -18.93
C VAL A 214 -16.34 -16.60 -17.58
N ILE A 215 -15.96 -15.53 -16.92
CA ILE A 215 -16.44 -15.10 -15.59
C ILE A 215 -17.03 -13.69 -15.70
N VAL A 216 -18.27 -13.57 -15.28
CA VAL A 216 -18.99 -12.28 -15.18
C VAL A 216 -18.85 -11.76 -13.76
N ALA A 217 -18.26 -10.60 -13.59
CA ALA A 217 -18.08 -9.93 -12.30
C ALA A 217 -19.23 -8.97 -11.95
N PHE A 218 -20.16 -8.74 -12.88
CA PHE A 218 -21.36 -7.91 -12.77
C PHE A 218 -21.13 -6.39 -12.81
N ASP A 219 -20.01 -5.88 -12.32
CA ASP A 219 -19.57 -4.48 -12.47
C ASP A 219 -18.07 -4.31 -12.23
N ALA A 220 -17.56 -3.13 -12.59
CA ALA A 220 -16.15 -2.75 -12.48
C ALA A 220 -15.59 -2.87 -11.05
N GLY A 221 -16.38 -2.51 -10.03
CA GLY A 221 -15.98 -2.56 -8.64
C GLY A 221 -15.72 -3.97 -8.11
N ASN A 222 -16.40 -4.95 -8.69
CA ASN A 222 -16.31 -6.36 -8.29
C ASN A 222 -15.24 -7.15 -9.07
N LEU A 223 -14.59 -6.56 -10.09
CA LEU A 223 -13.53 -7.24 -10.87
C LEU A 223 -12.38 -7.72 -9.98
N LYS A 224 -11.87 -6.87 -9.09
CA LYS A 224 -10.76 -7.21 -8.20
C LYS A 224 -11.10 -8.32 -7.19
N PRO A 225 -12.19 -8.27 -6.42
CA PRO A 225 -12.61 -9.38 -5.55
C PRO A 225 -12.80 -10.70 -6.31
N VAL A 226 -13.46 -10.67 -7.47
CA VAL A 226 -13.68 -11.86 -8.31
C VAL A 226 -12.36 -12.41 -8.84
N ALA A 227 -11.44 -11.56 -9.29
CA ALA A 227 -10.11 -11.95 -9.75
C ALA A 227 -9.34 -12.73 -8.67
N GLN A 228 -9.34 -12.23 -7.44
CA GLN A 228 -8.69 -12.88 -6.30
C GLN A 228 -9.31 -14.26 -5.99
N VAL A 229 -10.65 -14.36 -6.06
CA VAL A 229 -11.36 -15.64 -5.92
C VAL A 229 -10.95 -16.61 -7.04
N MET A 230 -10.90 -16.14 -8.29
CA MET A 230 -10.57 -16.97 -9.46
C MET A 230 -9.11 -17.42 -9.44
N ARG A 231 -8.15 -16.55 -9.11
CA ARG A 231 -6.74 -16.93 -9.00
C ARG A 231 -6.51 -17.96 -7.89
N LYS A 232 -7.17 -17.78 -6.73
CA LYS A 232 -7.12 -18.78 -5.64
C LYS A 232 -7.72 -20.13 -6.04
N LYS A 233 -8.80 -20.12 -6.83
CA LYS A 233 -9.51 -21.34 -7.28
C LYS A 233 -8.80 -22.04 -8.43
N TYR A 234 -8.13 -21.29 -9.29
CA TYR A 234 -7.46 -21.76 -10.49
C TYR A 234 -6.05 -21.15 -10.58
N PRO A 235 -5.09 -21.58 -9.74
CA PRO A 235 -3.76 -20.98 -9.68
C PRO A 235 -2.98 -21.07 -10.99
N GLU A 236 -3.16 -22.17 -11.75
CA GLU A 236 -2.41 -22.45 -12.98
C GLU A 236 -3.07 -21.90 -14.27
N LYS A 237 -4.33 -21.43 -14.20
CA LYS A 237 -5.01 -20.96 -15.40
C LYS A 237 -4.50 -19.60 -15.84
N ARG A 238 -4.31 -19.42 -17.16
CA ARG A 238 -4.06 -18.12 -17.75
C ARG A 238 -5.33 -17.25 -17.63
N ILE A 239 -5.23 -16.13 -16.92
CA ILE A 239 -6.34 -15.18 -16.74
C ILE A 239 -6.13 -13.98 -17.65
N ILE A 240 -7.16 -13.60 -18.40
CA ILE A 240 -7.22 -12.35 -19.18
C ILE A 240 -8.44 -11.56 -18.72
N PHE A 241 -8.29 -10.24 -18.59
CA PHE A 241 -9.42 -9.35 -18.35
C PHE A 241 -9.91 -8.78 -19.68
N ALA A 242 -11.20 -8.96 -19.96
CA ALA A 242 -11.89 -8.28 -21.03
C ALA A 242 -12.51 -6.99 -20.46
N ALA A 243 -11.82 -5.90 -20.62
CA ALA A 243 -12.27 -4.59 -20.13
C ALA A 243 -13.28 -3.98 -21.12
N ASP A 244 -14.28 -3.25 -20.59
CA ASP A 244 -15.12 -2.38 -21.39
C ASP A 244 -14.38 -1.08 -21.70
N GLY A 245 -14.62 -0.52 -22.88
CA GLY A 245 -14.01 0.74 -23.35
C GLY A 245 -14.91 1.95 -23.02
N ASP A 246 -15.15 2.25 -21.75
CA ASP A 246 -16.06 3.30 -21.27
C ASP A 246 -15.64 4.74 -21.62
N GLN A 247 -14.95 4.92 -22.72
CA GLN A 247 -14.40 6.20 -23.16
C GLN A 247 -15.44 7.33 -23.36
N TRP A 248 -16.72 7.01 -23.28
CA TRP A 248 -17.85 7.94 -23.44
C TRP A 248 -18.58 8.22 -22.13
N THR A 249 -18.07 7.80 -20.99
CA THR A 249 -18.73 8.01 -19.69
C THR A 249 -18.20 9.26 -19.01
N ILE A 250 -19.07 10.23 -18.72
CA ILE A 250 -18.73 11.44 -17.95
C ILE A 250 -19.25 11.28 -16.52
N PRO A 251 -18.35 11.29 -15.49
CA PRO A 251 -18.75 11.31 -14.09
C PRO A 251 -19.62 12.53 -13.76
N GLY A 252 -20.58 12.36 -12.83
CA GLY A 252 -21.53 13.41 -12.50
C GLY A 252 -20.90 14.74 -12.13
N ASN A 253 -19.80 14.71 -11.40
CA ASN A 253 -19.03 15.90 -10.98
C ASN A 253 -18.19 16.56 -12.11
N LYS A 254 -18.14 15.96 -13.29
CA LYS A 254 -17.45 16.49 -14.48
C LYS A 254 -18.40 16.85 -15.62
N ARG A 255 -19.71 16.69 -15.41
CA ARG A 255 -20.71 17.03 -16.43
C ARG A 255 -20.73 18.52 -16.69
N PRO A 256 -20.63 18.94 -17.96
CA PRO A 256 -20.75 20.35 -18.31
C PRO A 256 -22.18 20.86 -18.00
N GLU A 257 -22.30 22.11 -17.59
CA GLU A 257 -23.59 22.73 -17.36
C GLU A 257 -23.96 23.66 -18.53
N PRO A 258 -25.24 23.66 -19.00
CA PRO A 258 -26.32 22.80 -18.53
C PRO A 258 -26.21 21.37 -19.07
N TRP A 259 -26.46 20.36 -18.20
CA TRP A 259 -26.49 18.95 -18.59
C TRP A 259 -27.87 18.54 -19.13
N ASP A 260 -27.94 18.30 -20.42
CA ASP A 260 -29.17 17.90 -21.11
C ASP A 260 -29.21 16.42 -21.50
N ASN A 261 -28.20 15.63 -21.06
CA ASN A 261 -28.02 14.21 -21.41
C ASN A 261 -28.22 13.94 -22.92
N PRO A 262 -27.36 14.47 -23.80
CA PRO A 262 -27.56 14.43 -25.21
C PRO A 262 -27.59 13.00 -25.77
N PRO A 263 -28.27 12.78 -26.92
CA PRO A 263 -28.28 11.46 -27.56
C PRO A 263 -26.88 10.96 -27.91
N GLY A 264 -26.76 9.65 -28.13
CA GLY A 264 -25.45 8.98 -28.32
C GLY A 264 -24.64 9.48 -29.49
N ASP A 265 -25.25 9.97 -30.53
CA ASP A 265 -24.68 10.48 -31.77
C ASP A 265 -24.38 12.01 -31.75
N ASP A 266 -24.65 12.68 -30.62
CA ASP A 266 -24.39 14.11 -30.50
C ASP A 266 -22.87 14.41 -30.57
N PRO A 267 -22.45 15.32 -31.44
CA PRO A 267 -21.03 15.64 -31.63
C PRO A 267 -20.33 16.18 -30.36
N ARG A 268 -21.08 16.72 -29.41
CA ARG A 268 -20.53 17.18 -28.12
C ARG A 268 -19.82 16.08 -27.32
N TRP A 269 -20.17 14.80 -27.55
CA TRP A 269 -19.49 13.70 -26.88
C TRP A 269 -18.03 13.59 -27.29
N VAL A 270 -17.70 13.87 -28.55
CA VAL A 270 -16.32 13.90 -29.04
C VAL A 270 -15.58 15.07 -28.38
N GLU A 271 -16.20 16.23 -28.35
CA GLU A 271 -15.60 17.40 -27.69
C GLU A 271 -15.35 17.16 -26.19
N TRP A 272 -16.30 16.57 -25.48
CA TRP A 272 -16.18 16.28 -24.05
C TRP A 272 -15.15 15.20 -23.74
N ARG A 273 -15.06 14.18 -24.59
CA ARG A 273 -14.01 13.17 -24.51
C ARG A 273 -12.63 13.80 -24.73
N ASP A 274 -12.49 14.60 -25.78
CA ASP A 274 -11.22 15.26 -26.13
C ASP A 274 -10.83 16.32 -25.09
N ALA A 275 -11.80 16.89 -24.41
CA ALA A 275 -11.58 17.74 -23.25
C ALA A 275 -11.21 16.97 -21.96
N GLY A 276 -11.13 15.64 -21.99
CA GLY A 276 -10.76 14.80 -20.85
C GLY A 276 -11.84 14.68 -19.76
N LEU A 277 -13.08 14.97 -20.10
CA LEU A 277 -14.22 14.83 -19.19
C LEU A 277 -14.67 13.39 -19.06
N CYS A 278 -14.47 12.56 -20.10
CA CYS A 278 -14.78 11.14 -20.08
C CYS A 278 -13.71 10.35 -19.31
N VAL A 279 -14.15 9.29 -18.64
CA VAL A 279 -13.30 8.34 -17.90
C VAL A 279 -13.53 6.92 -18.40
N ASN A 280 -12.48 6.10 -18.42
CA ASN A 280 -12.59 4.68 -18.75
C ASN A 280 -12.50 3.85 -17.46
N THR A 281 -13.57 3.86 -16.68
CA THR A 281 -13.62 3.19 -15.38
C THR A 281 -13.44 1.67 -15.52
N GLY A 282 -14.00 1.05 -16.57
CA GLY A 282 -13.90 -0.39 -16.81
C GLY A 282 -12.45 -0.83 -17.01
N ALA A 283 -11.72 -0.17 -17.91
CA ALA A 283 -10.32 -0.48 -18.17
C ALA A 283 -9.42 -0.24 -16.94
N ASP A 284 -9.64 0.84 -16.20
CA ASP A 284 -8.85 1.16 -15.01
C ASP A 284 -9.07 0.14 -13.88
N LYS A 285 -10.30 -0.30 -13.67
CA LYS A 285 -10.62 -1.33 -12.69
C LYS A 285 -10.12 -2.71 -13.09
N ALA A 286 -10.16 -3.05 -14.38
CA ALA A 286 -9.58 -4.29 -14.90
C ALA A 286 -8.06 -4.34 -14.69
N LYS A 287 -7.34 -3.24 -14.94
CA LYS A 287 -5.89 -3.12 -14.63
C LYS A 287 -5.61 -3.30 -13.15
N GLN A 288 -6.39 -2.65 -12.27
CA GLN A 288 -6.25 -2.83 -10.82
C GLN A 288 -6.49 -4.28 -10.38
N ALA A 289 -7.46 -4.97 -11.00
CA ALA A 289 -7.75 -6.37 -10.73
C ALA A 289 -6.61 -7.29 -11.23
N ALA A 290 -6.04 -7.01 -12.40
CA ALA A 290 -4.92 -7.75 -12.96
C ALA A 290 -3.67 -7.67 -12.05
N VAL A 291 -3.32 -6.48 -11.59
CA VAL A 291 -2.22 -6.27 -10.63
C VAL A 291 -2.47 -7.02 -9.32
N ALA A 292 -3.72 -7.07 -8.84
CA ALA A 292 -4.06 -7.70 -7.56
C ALA A 292 -3.89 -9.24 -7.55
N ILE A 293 -3.71 -9.87 -8.71
CA ILE A 293 -3.51 -11.33 -8.86
C ILE A 293 -2.12 -11.71 -9.40
N GLY A 294 -1.14 -10.81 -9.26
CA GLY A 294 0.24 -11.05 -9.66
C GLY A 294 0.53 -10.77 -11.14
N GLY A 295 -0.33 -10.01 -11.80
CA GLY A 295 -0.26 -9.70 -13.23
C GLY A 295 -1.20 -10.57 -14.06
N ALA A 296 -1.89 -9.93 -14.98
CA ALA A 296 -2.71 -10.58 -16.01
C ALA A 296 -2.88 -9.61 -17.17
N LEU A 297 -3.09 -10.15 -18.36
CA LEU A 297 -3.34 -9.33 -19.54
C LEU A 297 -4.73 -8.65 -19.43
N VAL A 298 -4.78 -7.38 -19.79
CA VAL A 298 -6.03 -6.61 -19.89
C VAL A 298 -6.22 -6.21 -21.34
N LEU A 299 -7.30 -6.67 -21.95
CA LEU A 299 -7.66 -6.35 -23.33
C LEU A 299 -8.92 -5.52 -23.36
N ALA A 300 -8.90 -4.44 -24.13
CA ALA A 300 -10.10 -3.69 -24.53
C ALA A 300 -10.44 -4.01 -25.99
N PRO A 301 -11.69 -3.90 -26.41
CA PRO A 301 -12.06 -4.14 -27.79
C PRO A 301 -11.36 -3.11 -28.70
N PRO A 302 -10.78 -3.53 -29.83
CA PRO A 302 -10.07 -2.63 -30.76
C PRO A 302 -11.04 -1.79 -31.58
N ILE A 303 -11.88 -1.02 -30.91
CA ILE A 303 -12.81 -0.08 -31.49
C ILE A 303 -12.08 1.24 -31.78
N PRO A 304 -12.24 1.83 -32.99
CA PRO A 304 -11.63 3.10 -33.30
C PRO A 304 -11.99 4.19 -32.29
N TYR A 305 -11.03 5.03 -31.98
CA TYR A 305 -11.20 6.11 -30.99
C TYR A 305 -12.27 7.14 -31.35
N ASP A 306 -12.49 7.35 -32.64
CA ASP A 306 -13.46 8.27 -33.23
C ASP A 306 -14.78 7.57 -33.66
N ASP A 307 -15.08 6.39 -33.12
CA ASP A 307 -16.27 5.64 -33.46
C ASP A 307 -17.56 6.42 -33.11
N PRO A 308 -18.33 6.82 -34.13
CA PRO A 308 -19.56 7.58 -33.92
C PRO A 308 -20.70 6.76 -33.30
N GLY A 309 -20.60 5.44 -33.32
CA GLY A 309 -21.62 4.53 -32.81
C GLY A 309 -21.59 4.34 -31.30
N LYS A 310 -20.60 4.94 -30.58
CA LYS A 310 -20.38 4.77 -29.14
C LYS A 310 -20.32 3.32 -28.68
N ARG A 311 -19.75 2.47 -29.51
CA ARG A 311 -19.46 1.10 -29.15
C ARG A 311 -18.41 1.08 -28.07
N THR A 312 -18.59 0.26 -27.02
CA THR A 312 -17.73 0.29 -25.85
C THR A 312 -17.32 -1.09 -25.38
N ASP A 313 -18.01 -2.15 -25.77
CA ASP A 313 -17.78 -3.48 -25.24
C ASP A 313 -17.40 -4.53 -26.31
N TRP A 314 -16.95 -5.69 -25.86
CA TRP A 314 -16.58 -6.81 -26.74
C TRP A 314 -17.76 -7.43 -27.47
N TRP A 315 -18.98 -7.24 -27.00
CA TRP A 315 -20.16 -7.69 -27.74
C TRP A 315 -20.40 -6.81 -28.96
N ASP A 316 -20.25 -5.49 -28.84
CA ASP A 316 -20.33 -4.56 -29.97
C ASP A 316 -19.29 -4.91 -31.03
N TYR A 317 -18.04 -5.15 -30.61
CA TYR A 317 -16.97 -5.55 -31.50
C TYR A 317 -17.22 -6.91 -32.17
N TRP A 318 -17.66 -7.90 -31.38
CA TRP A 318 -18.01 -9.24 -31.91
C TRP A 318 -19.14 -9.21 -32.92
N LYS A 319 -20.16 -8.40 -32.69
CA LYS A 319 -21.31 -8.25 -33.57
C LYS A 319 -20.91 -7.70 -34.93
N ASP A 320 -19.98 -6.74 -34.97
CA ASP A 320 -19.59 -6.05 -36.19
C ASP A 320 -18.44 -6.75 -36.93
N ALA A 321 -17.43 -7.22 -36.22
CA ALA A 321 -16.21 -7.80 -36.78
C ALA A 321 -16.19 -9.33 -36.82
N GLY A 322 -17.11 -9.99 -36.07
CA GLY A 322 -17.24 -11.46 -36.03
C GLY A 322 -16.30 -12.16 -35.07
N SER A 323 -16.47 -13.48 -34.93
CA SER A 323 -15.74 -14.32 -33.99
C SER A 323 -14.24 -14.41 -34.29
N ASP A 324 -13.85 -14.40 -35.57
CA ASP A 324 -12.44 -14.54 -35.93
C ASP A 324 -11.64 -13.28 -35.55
N ALA A 325 -12.22 -12.09 -35.71
CA ALA A 325 -11.60 -10.85 -35.25
C ALA A 325 -11.40 -10.80 -33.72
N VAL A 326 -12.36 -11.35 -32.96
CA VAL A 326 -12.19 -11.50 -31.52
C VAL A 326 -11.06 -12.49 -31.19
N LYS A 327 -10.96 -13.63 -31.90
CA LYS A 327 -9.85 -14.59 -31.72
C LYS A 327 -8.50 -13.92 -32.01
N ASP A 328 -8.41 -13.19 -33.10
CA ASP A 328 -7.19 -12.49 -33.48
C ASP A 328 -6.74 -11.47 -32.41
N ALA A 329 -7.69 -10.73 -31.83
CA ALA A 329 -7.40 -9.78 -30.76
C ALA A 329 -6.91 -10.44 -29.46
N PHE A 330 -7.29 -11.70 -29.19
CA PHE A 330 -6.84 -12.47 -28.02
C PHE A 330 -5.59 -13.32 -28.29
N THR A 331 -5.21 -13.53 -29.56
CA THR A 331 -4.06 -14.35 -29.98
C THR A 331 -2.85 -13.53 -30.39
N GLN A 332 -3.00 -12.26 -30.74
CA GLN A 332 -1.85 -11.39 -31.01
C GLN A 332 -1.00 -11.30 -29.72
N PRO A 333 0.35 -11.40 -29.83
CA PRO A 333 1.22 -11.24 -28.68
C PRO A 333 1.09 -9.81 -28.16
N ALA A 334 0.21 -9.64 -27.20
CA ALA A 334 0.22 -8.43 -26.40
C ALA A 334 1.56 -8.39 -25.67
N GLN A 335 2.19 -7.25 -25.63
CA GLN A 335 3.33 -7.01 -24.76
C GLN A 335 2.93 -7.43 -23.34
N SER A 336 3.40 -8.61 -22.94
CA SER A 336 3.14 -9.18 -21.61
C SER A 336 3.78 -8.27 -20.58
N ALA A 337 3.02 -7.92 -19.57
CA ALA A 337 3.65 -7.53 -18.31
C ALA A 337 4.59 -8.68 -17.86
N PRO A 338 5.80 -8.40 -17.40
CA PRO A 338 6.76 -9.43 -17.02
C PRO A 338 6.16 -10.33 -15.93
N ASP A 339 6.37 -11.63 -16.07
CA ASP A 339 5.98 -12.65 -15.08
C ASP A 339 6.74 -12.39 -13.78
N PRO A 340 6.10 -12.46 -12.59
CA PRO A 340 6.79 -12.28 -11.32
C PRO A 340 7.92 -13.28 -11.05
N GLU A 341 7.97 -14.40 -11.77
CA GLU A 341 9.05 -15.39 -11.68
C GLU A 341 10.29 -15.06 -12.54
N ASP A 342 10.19 -14.14 -13.51
CA ASP A 342 11.33 -13.68 -14.31
C ASP A 342 12.23 -12.66 -13.59
N VAL A 343 11.95 -12.32 -12.33
CA VAL A 343 12.71 -11.36 -11.52
C VAL A 343 13.73 -12.02 -10.58
N ILE A 344 13.85 -13.35 -10.60
CA ILE A 344 14.85 -14.06 -9.80
C ILE A 344 15.70 -14.96 -10.70
N ASP A 345 16.57 -14.35 -11.50
CA ASP A 345 17.80 -15.01 -11.95
C ASP A 345 19.01 -14.19 -11.44
N ASP A 346 19.69 -14.75 -10.46
CA ASP A 346 20.91 -14.22 -9.81
C ASP A 346 22.14 -14.21 -10.72
N ARG A 347 21.96 -14.25 -12.06
CA ARG A 347 23.05 -14.28 -13.04
C ARG A 347 22.88 -13.24 -14.12
N TRP A 348 22.84 -11.96 -13.73
CA TRP A 348 23.02 -10.88 -14.70
C TRP A 348 24.48 -10.44 -14.72
N GLU A 349 25.28 -11.06 -15.59
CA GLU A 349 26.52 -10.48 -16.06
C GLU A 349 26.19 -9.46 -17.17
N PRO A 350 26.76 -8.26 -17.16
CA PRO A 350 26.50 -7.28 -18.21
C PRO A 350 27.20 -7.70 -19.52
N ASP A 351 26.42 -8.11 -20.49
CA ASP A 351 26.89 -8.27 -21.87
C ASP A 351 27.15 -6.89 -22.51
N TYR A 352 28.40 -6.53 -22.71
CA TYR A 352 28.81 -5.39 -23.50
C TYR A 352 28.85 -5.74 -24.97
N GLY A 353 27.69 -5.98 -25.60
CA GLY A 353 27.63 -6.33 -27.02
C GLY A 353 26.44 -5.74 -27.76
N VAL A 354 26.74 -4.71 -28.55
CA VAL A 354 26.04 -4.17 -29.70
C VAL A 354 24.95 -3.10 -29.44
N PRO A 355 25.15 -1.89 -29.93
CA PRO A 355 24.22 -0.79 -29.77
C PRO A 355 23.07 -0.91 -30.78
N HIS A 356 21.87 -1.14 -30.29
CA HIS A 356 20.70 -0.74 -31.05
C HIS A 356 20.64 0.79 -31.05
N HIS A 357 20.79 1.37 -32.23
CA HIS A 357 20.78 2.79 -32.50
C HIS A 357 19.56 3.50 -31.90
N ALA A 358 19.72 4.01 -30.68
CA ALA A 358 19.08 5.27 -30.32
C ALA A 358 19.92 6.37 -30.95
N PRO A 359 19.34 7.39 -31.60
CA PRO A 359 20.12 8.49 -32.14
C PRO A 359 20.90 9.13 -31.00
N ALA A 360 22.20 9.32 -31.22
CA ALA A 360 23.14 9.79 -30.23
C ALA A 360 22.65 11.06 -29.56
N PHE A 361 22.62 11.05 -28.23
CA PHE A 361 22.22 12.15 -27.34
C PHE A 361 22.98 13.46 -27.62
N GLU A 362 24.18 13.37 -28.18
CA GLU A 362 25.02 14.49 -28.55
C GLU A 362 24.51 15.34 -29.73
N GLN A 363 23.70 14.75 -30.64
CA GLN A 363 23.14 15.52 -31.79
C GLN A 363 21.81 16.20 -31.48
N GLN A 364 21.08 15.76 -30.42
CA GLN A 364 19.81 16.38 -30.01
C GLN A 364 20.03 17.64 -29.14
N ASP A 365 21.12 17.68 -28.35
CA ASP A 365 21.47 18.86 -27.53
C ASP A 365 21.65 20.15 -28.35
N ASP A 366 22.09 20.07 -29.58
CA ASP A 366 22.33 21.26 -30.44
C ASP A 366 21.01 21.92 -30.88
N VAL A 367 19.97 21.16 -31.20
CA VAL A 367 18.69 21.72 -31.66
C VAL A 367 17.94 22.40 -30.52
N PHE A 368 17.98 21.85 -29.29
CA PHE A 368 17.30 22.42 -28.12
C PHE A 368 18.10 23.58 -27.50
N SER A 369 19.42 23.60 -27.63
CA SER A 369 20.29 24.65 -27.10
C SER A 369 20.25 25.94 -27.89
N THR A 370 19.90 25.89 -29.18
CA THR A 370 19.83 27.08 -30.07
C THR A 370 18.50 27.81 -29.98
N ASN A 371 17.39 27.13 -29.63
CA ASN A 371 16.07 27.74 -29.53
C ASN A 371 15.86 28.36 -28.13
N PRO A 372 15.63 29.70 -28.01
CA PRO A 372 15.46 30.37 -26.72
C PRO A 372 14.33 29.84 -25.89
N ILE A 373 13.24 29.39 -26.50
CA ILE A 373 12.06 28.83 -25.79
C ILE A 373 12.40 27.45 -25.22
N LEU A 374 12.95 26.55 -26.06
CA LEU A 374 13.29 25.18 -25.64
C LEU A 374 14.43 25.16 -24.61
N ARG A 375 15.30 26.19 -24.63
CA ARG A 375 16.31 26.41 -23.58
C ARG A 375 15.68 26.86 -22.27
N ALA A 376 14.62 27.66 -22.29
CA ALA A 376 13.92 28.16 -21.11
C ALA A 376 12.91 27.12 -20.56
N VAL A 377 12.31 26.35 -21.46
CA VAL A 377 11.31 25.32 -21.16
C VAL A 377 11.80 23.99 -21.73
N ARG A 378 12.73 23.32 -21.03
CA ARG A 378 13.32 22.06 -21.46
C ARG A 378 12.23 21.00 -21.65
N PRO A 379 11.99 20.46 -22.86
CA PRO A 379 11.08 19.35 -23.06
C PRO A 379 11.70 18.08 -22.49
N LEU A 380 10.87 17.18 -21.96
CA LEU A 380 11.30 15.89 -21.39
C LEU A 380 10.73 14.68 -22.14
N GLY A 381 9.73 14.90 -23.00
CA GLY A 381 9.02 13.85 -23.71
C GLY A 381 7.52 13.82 -23.36
N ARG A 382 6.86 12.72 -23.68
CA ARG A 382 5.42 12.57 -23.48
C ARG A 382 5.03 11.22 -22.90
N SER A 383 3.84 11.13 -22.29
CA SER A 383 3.17 9.89 -21.98
C SER A 383 1.71 9.98 -22.43
N GLY A 384 1.35 9.22 -23.48
CA GLY A 384 0.05 9.36 -24.11
C GLY A 384 -0.17 10.76 -24.69
N LYS A 385 -1.16 11.49 -24.15
CA LYS A 385 -1.50 12.88 -24.54
C LYS A 385 -0.92 13.95 -23.63
N ILE A 386 -0.11 13.56 -22.65
CA ILE A 386 0.51 14.44 -21.67
C ILE A 386 1.94 14.70 -22.10
N PHE A 387 2.35 15.96 -22.12
CA PHE A 387 3.68 16.44 -22.49
C PHE A 387 4.37 16.99 -21.25
N PHE A 388 5.61 16.57 -21.03
CA PHE A 388 6.38 16.88 -19.82
C PHE A 388 7.46 17.90 -20.14
N PHE A 389 7.58 18.88 -19.26
CA PHE A 389 8.53 19.99 -19.38
C PHE A 389 9.26 20.22 -18.07
N PHE A 390 10.47 20.74 -18.18
CA PHE A 390 11.28 21.18 -17.07
C PHE A 390 11.64 22.65 -17.22
N PRO A 391 10.74 23.57 -16.85
CA PRO A 391 10.98 24.99 -16.98
C PRO A 391 12.10 25.45 -16.06
N ARG A 392 13.04 26.23 -16.63
CA ARG A 392 14.16 26.83 -15.90
C ARG A 392 13.70 27.81 -14.81
N SER A 393 12.54 28.45 -15.00
CA SER A 393 11.95 29.42 -14.09
C SER A 393 11.58 28.86 -12.72
N CYS A 394 11.12 27.61 -12.68
CA CYS A 394 10.66 26.97 -11.44
C CYS A 394 11.49 25.74 -11.05
N GLY A 395 12.22 25.12 -12.00
CA GLY A 395 13.01 23.92 -11.73
C GLY A 395 12.17 22.73 -11.22
N GLN A 396 10.91 22.64 -11.66
CA GLN A 396 9.97 21.58 -11.35
C GLN A 396 9.49 20.95 -12.64
N ILE A 397 9.17 19.66 -12.64
CA ILE A 397 8.54 19.04 -13.80
C ILE A 397 7.08 19.48 -13.85
N MET A 398 6.67 19.98 -15.01
CA MET A 398 5.30 20.38 -15.31
C MET A 398 4.77 19.54 -16.45
N ASP A 399 3.51 19.15 -16.35
CA ASP A 399 2.83 18.36 -17.37
C ASP A 399 1.59 19.08 -17.89
N PHE A 400 1.37 18.97 -19.20
CA PHE A 400 0.25 19.61 -19.89
C PHE A 400 -0.30 18.68 -20.97
N THR A 401 -1.61 18.78 -21.20
CA THR A 401 -2.24 18.24 -22.42
C THR A 401 -2.02 19.23 -23.57
N GLY A 402 -2.14 18.76 -24.83
CA GLY A 402 -2.00 19.62 -26.01
C GLY A 402 -2.90 20.87 -25.96
N PRO A 403 -4.22 20.75 -25.70
CA PRO A 403 -5.11 21.91 -25.54
C PRO A 403 -4.69 22.85 -24.40
N ALA A 404 -4.15 22.35 -23.30
CA ALA A 404 -3.67 23.19 -22.21
C ALA A 404 -2.44 24.01 -22.61
N LEU A 405 -1.55 23.47 -23.45
CA LEU A 405 -0.40 24.20 -24.00
C LEU A 405 -0.81 25.35 -24.94
N ALA A 406 -1.96 25.26 -25.60
CA ALA A 406 -2.47 26.33 -26.47
C ALA A 406 -3.10 27.51 -25.68
N ASN A 407 -2.96 27.54 -24.36
CA ASN A 407 -3.42 28.61 -23.47
C ASN A 407 -2.23 29.43 -22.96
N MET A 408 -2.22 30.74 -23.27
CA MET A 408 -1.16 31.67 -22.86
C MET A 408 -0.95 31.71 -21.34
N GLN A 409 -2.01 31.55 -20.52
CA GLN A 409 -1.88 31.53 -19.07
C GLN A 409 -1.00 30.37 -18.61
N ASN A 410 -1.13 29.20 -19.25
CA ASN A 410 -0.29 28.02 -18.93
C ASN A 410 1.15 28.22 -19.42
N LEU A 411 1.35 28.81 -20.60
CA LEU A 411 2.69 29.10 -21.09
C LEU A 411 3.46 30.05 -20.19
N VAL A 412 2.78 31.06 -19.64
CA VAL A 412 3.39 32.04 -18.72
C VAL A 412 3.80 31.39 -17.37
N THR A 413 3.20 30.27 -16.98
CA THR A 413 3.67 29.51 -15.81
C THR A 413 5.03 28.83 -16.04
N MET A 414 5.38 28.53 -17.29
CA MET A 414 6.64 27.89 -17.66
C MET A 414 7.76 28.90 -17.92
N ALA A 415 7.45 30.06 -18.54
CA ALA A 415 8.44 31.08 -18.83
C ALA A 415 7.80 32.47 -18.84
N PRO A 416 8.57 33.56 -18.61
CA PRO A 416 8.04 34.92 -18.63
C PRO A 416 7.35 35.25 -19.94
N ARG A 417 6.27 36.01 -19.89
CA ARG A 417 5.48 36.45 -21.06
C ARG A 417 6.35 37.09 -22.14
N THR A 418 7.32 37.88 -21.74
CA THR A 418 8.27 38.56 -22.66
C THR A 418 9.04 37.57 -23.55
N LEU A 419 9.36 36.39 -23.05
CA LEU A 419 10.03 35.36 -23.87
C LEU A 419 9.13 34.88 -25.02
N TRP A 420 7.85 34.69 -24.77
CA TRP A 420 6.88 34.27 -25.77
C TRP A 420 6.68 35.39 -26.80
N GLU A 421 6.47 36.64 -26.37
CA GLU A 421 6.26 37.80 -27.19
C GLU A 421 7.47 38.12 -28.12
N THR A 422 8.69 37.88 -27.63
CA THR A 422 9.91 38.14 -28.41
C THR A 422 10.15 37.12 -29.54
N ASN A 423 9.68 35.87 -29.33
CA ASN A 423 9.97 34.75 -30.23
C ASN A 423 8.81 34.41 -31.20
N PHE A 424 7.63 35.05 -31.03
CA PHE A 424 6.47 34.90 -31.88
C PHE A 424 5.97 36.28 -32.36
N ASP A 425 5.14 36.32 -33.36
CA ASP A 425 4.65 37.58 -33.93
C ASP A 425 3.80 38.38 -32.94
N MET A 426 4.31 39.50 -32.45
CA MET A 426 3.62 40.40 -31.51
C MET A 426 2.33 41.03 -32.06
N LYS A 427 2.13 41.03 -33.40
CA LYS A 427 0.89 41.50 -34.01
C LYS A 427 -0.19 40.44 -34.07
N ALA A 428 0.15 39.17 -33.76
CA ALA A 428 -0.81 38.10 -33.70
C ALA A 428 -1.67 38.16 -32.43
N SER A 429 -2.89 37.64 -32.45
CA SER A 429 -3.70 37.47 -31.25
C SER A 429 -3.01 36.52 -30.29
N GLU A 430 -3.23 36.68 -28.96
CA GLU A 430 -2.70 35.78 -27.95
C GLU A 430 -3.01 34.30 -28.23
N LYS A 431 -4.19 34.01 -28.77
CA LYS A 431 -4.62 32.66 -29.15
C LYS A 431 -3.75 32.09 -30.29
N LYS A 432 -3.37 32.89 -31.29
CA LYS A 432 -2.51 32.47 -32.39
C LYS A 432 -1.08 32.20 -31.88
N MET A 433 -0.55 33.13 -31.07
CA MET A 433 0.77 32.98 -30.44
C MET A 433 0.85 31.72 -29.57
N ALA A 434 -0.14 31.48 -28.72
CA ALA A 434 -0.19 30.29 -27.89
C ALA A 434 -0.32 29.00 -28.72
N GLY A 435 -1.06 29.06 -29.83
CA GLY A 435 -1.16 27.92 -30.76
C GLY A 435 0.18 27.55 -31.39
N GLU A 436 0.93 28.53 -31.90
CA GLU A 436 2.26 28.33 -32.50
C GLU A 436 3.28 27.84 -31.46
N ALA A 437 3.26 28.41 -30.26
CA ALA A 437 4.09 27.96 -29.15
C ALA A 437 3.78 26.52 -28.72
N SER A 438 2.51 26.15 -28.69
CA SER A 438 2.11 24.80 -28.35
C SER A 438 2.58 23.76 -29.34
N LEU A 439 2.54 24.05 -30.62
CA LEU A 439 3.05 23.17 -31.70
C LEU A 439 4.55 22.95 -31.54
N LEU A 440 5.33 24.02 -31.34
CA LEU A 440 6.78 23.92 -31.11
C LEU A 440 7.09 22.99 -29.92
N LEU A 441 6.38 23.16 -28.78
CA LEU A 441 6.59 22.40 -27.55
C LEU A 441 6.18 20.92 -27.72
N ILE A 442 5.06 20.67 -28.41
CA ILE A 442 4.58 19.32 -28.71
C ILE A 442 5.56 18.59 -29.64
N GLU A 443 6.03 19.24 -30.71
CA GLU A 443 7.01 18.67 -31.62
C GLU A 443 8.31 18.33 -30.87
N ALA A 444 8.80 19.21 -30.02
CA ALA A 444 9.99 18.97 -29.22
C ALA A 444 9.84 17.74 -28.28
N CYS A 445 8.70 17.60 -27.64
CA CYS A 445 8.41 16.41 -26.81
C CYS A 445 8.25 15.12 -27.65
N ASN A 446 7.66 15.21 -28.86
CA ASN A 446 7.54 14.07 -29.76
C ASN A 446 8.92 13.59 -30.28
N MET A 447 9.87 14.49 -30.51
CA MET A 447 11.23 14.13 -30.87
C MET A 447 11.97 13.37 -29.78
N LEU A 448 11.68 13.66 -28.50
CA LEU A 448 12.27 12.97 -27.35
C LEU A 448 11.59 11.63 -27.01
N GLY A 449 10.37 11.40 -27.51
CA GLY A 449 9.64 10.15 -27.30
C GLY A 449 8.96 10.07 -25.92
N ILE A 450 8.97 8.87 -25.33
CA ILE A 450 8.28 8.60 -24.06
C ILE A 450 9.11 9.15 -22.90
N TYR A 451 8.48 9.96 -22.06
CA TYR A 451 9.08 10.42 -20.81
C TYR A 451 9.14 9.29 -19.78
N ASP A 452 10.31 9.11 -19.18
CA ASP A 452 10.55 8.15 -18.10
C ASP A 452 10.56 8.85 -16.73
N PRO A 453 9.51 8.69 -15.90
CA PRO A 453 9.45 9.28 -14.56
C PRO A 453 10.56 8.80 -13.61
N GLU A 454 11.17 7.64 -13.86
CA GLU A 454 12.26 7.12 -13.04
C GLU A 454 13.54 7.93 -13.14
N THR A 455 13.63 8.81 -14.14
CA THR A 455 14.73 9.76 -14.27
C THR A 455 14.65 10.94 -13.31
N GLU A 456 13.52 11.16 -12.66
CA GLU A 456 13.34 12.25 -11.70
C GLU A 456 14.17 12.03 -10.42
N ARG A 457 14.93 13.06 -10.02
CA ARG A 457 15.76 13.09 -8.81
C ARG A 457 15.44 14.32 -7.98
N GLY A 458 14.71 14.13 -6.92
CA GLY A 458 14.45 15.17 -5.93
C GLY A 458 15.65 15.41 -5.00
N VAL A 459 15.39 16.13 -3.94
CA VAL A 459 16.38 16.51 -2.92
C VAL A 459 17.01 15.29 -2.25
N GLY A 460 18.34 15.29 -2.08
CA GLY A 460 19.11 14.18 -1.49
C GLY A 460 20.46 13.97 -2.19
N VAL A 461 21.18 12.93 -1.77
CA VAL A 461 22.45 12.52 -2.33
C VAL A 461 22.25 11.35 -3.30
N TRP A 462 22.83 11.45 -4.50
CA TRP A 462 22.66 10.53 -5.61
C TRP A 462 23.99 10.10 -6.21
N MET A 463 24.02 8.94 -6.85
CA MET A 463 25.07 8.57 -7.81
C MET A 463 24.51 8.71 -9.23
N ASP A 464 25.22 9.42 -10.11
CA ASP A 464 24.84 9.70 -11.47
C ASP A 464 26.04 9.49 -12.40
N GLU A 465 26.02 8.42 -13.16
CA GLU A 465 27.11 8.04 -14.07
C GLU A 465 28.51 8.04 -13.40
N GLY A 466 28.57 7.46 -12.20
CA GLY A 466 29.80 7.40 -11.39
C GLY A 466 30.16 8.68 -10.64
N ARG A 467 29.36 9.75 -10.81
CA ARG A 467 29.53 11.02 -10.08
C ARG A 467 28.60 11.11 -8.88
N GLN A 468 29.12 11.58 -7.78
CA GLN A 468 28.29 11.94 -6.62
C GLN A 468 27.64 13.29 -6.83
N ILE A 469 26.31 13.36 -6.67
CA ILE A 469 25.52 14.59 -6.81
C ILE A 469 24.72 14.81 -5.52
N LEU A 470 24.87 15.98 -4.92
CA LEU A 470 23.96 16.47 -3.88
C LEU A 470 22.96 17.44 -4.51
N ASN A 471 21.70 17.05 -4.53
CA ASN A 471 20.61 18.01 -4.75
C ASN A 471 20.23 18.63 -3.40
N ALA A 472 20.72 19.85 -3.14
CA ALA A 472 20.46 20.58 -1.90
C ALA A 472 19.10 21.30 -1.91
N GLY A 473 18.34 21.16 -2.98
CA GLY A 473 17.03 21.79 -3.19
C GLY A 473 17.06 22.96 -4.15
N ASP A 474 17.89 23.94 -3.89
CA ASP A 474 18.07 25.13 -4.74
C ASP A 474 19.33 25.06 -5.63
N ARG A 475 20.27 24.18 -5.31
CA ARG A 475 21.52 23.95 -6.07
C ARG A 475 21.91 22.49 -6.08
N LEU A 476 22.59 22.09 -7.14
CA LEU A 476 23.32 20.84 -7.22
C LEU A 476 24.80 21.07 -6.93
N PHE A 477 25.39 20.12 -6.24
CA PHE A 477 26.84 20.09 -5.94
C PHE A 477 27.42 18.76 -6.40
N TRP A 478 28.64 18.78 -6.95
CA TRP A 478 29.45 17.61 -7.29
C TRP A 478 30.94 17.92 -7.11
N PRO A 479 31.86 16.95 -7.12
CA PRO A 479 33.29 17.19 -6.99
C PRO A 479 33.87 17.93 -8.20
N GLY A 480 33.69 19.13 -8.38
CA GLY A 480 34.19 19.93 -9.51
C GLY A 480 33.33 21.15 -9.76
N GLY A 481 32.25 21.32 -8.99
CA GLY A 481 31.45 22.53 -9.11
C GLY A 481 30.05 22.44 -8.55
N ASP A 482 29.30 23.46 -8.85
CA ASP A 482 27.88 23.56 -8.51
C ASP A 482 27.12 24.34 -9.59
N CYS A 483 25.82 24.08 -9.72
CA CYS A 483 24.94 24.82 -10.61
C CYS A 483 23.47 24.80 -10.11
N LEU A 484 22.61 25.52 -10.79
CA LEU A 484 21.16 25.35 -10.62
C LEU A 484 20.71 24.01 -11.21
N PRO A 485 19.74 23.30 -10.64
CA PRO A 485 19.24 22.04 -11.19
C PRO A 485 18.88 22.07 -12.66
N PRO A 486 18.21 23.12 -13.20
CA PRO A 486 17.92 23.20 -14.65
C PRO A 486 19.13 23.33 -15.57
N ASP A 487 20.30 23.70 -15.03
CA ASP A 487 21.55 23.91 -15.80
C ASP A 487 22.41 22.65 -15.84
N PHE A 488 22.07 21.63 -15.04
CA PHE A 488 22.83 20.40 -14.97
C PHE A 488 22.50 19.45 -16.13
N LYS A 489 23.55 19.03 -16.84
CA LYS A 489 23.41 18.07 -17.95
C LYS A 489 23.54 16.64 -17.43
N SER A 490 22.46 15.88 -17.50
CA SER A 490 22.36 14.48 -17.16
C SER A 490 21.15 13.84 -17.84
N LYS A 491 21.18 12.51 -17.95
CA LYS A 491 19.98 11.72 -18.28
C LYS A 491 18.91 11.82 -17.17
N ASN A 492 19.33 12.10 -15.93
CA ASN A 492 18.41 12.32 -14.82
C ASN A 492 17.96 13.79 -14.78
N VAL A 493 16.74 14.03 -14.30
CA VAL A 493 16.15 15.36 -14.15
C VAL A 493 16.15 15.70 -12.66
N TYR A 494 17.03 16.61 -12.25
CA TYR A 494 17.14 17.05 -10.88
C TYR A 494 16.14 18.17 -10.62
N VAL A 495 15.09 17.89 -9.85
CA VAL A 495 14.07 18.90 -9.52
C VAL A 495 14.46 19.73 -8.31
N MET A 496 14.13 21.02 -8.35
CA MET A 496 14.28 21.92 -7.21
C MET A 496 13.34 21.53 -6.06
N GLY A 497 13.72 21.86 -4.84
CA GLY A 497 12.93 21.54 -3.65
C GLY A 497 13.31 22.39 -2.45
N PRO A 498 12.78 22.04 -1.27
CA PRO A 498 13.18 22.70 -0.04
C PRO A 498 14.68 22.54 0.21
N ARG A 499 15.33 23.62 0.63
CA ARG A 499 16.76 23.57 0.95
C ARG A 499 17.02 22.68 2.15
N ILE A 500 17.89 21.66 1.99
CA ILE A 500 18.15 20.65 3.02
C ILE A 500 19.46 20.84 3.79
N GLY A 501 20.40 21.64 3.33
CA GLY A 501 21.72 21.86 3.94
C GLY A 501 22.69 22.54 2.98
N ARG A 502 23.93 22.64 3.38
CA ARG A 502 25.02 23.21 2.56
C ARG A 502 26.25 22.31 2.65
N LEU A 503 26.98 22.24 1.56
CA LEU A 503 28.36 21.79 1.65
C LEU A 503 29.20 22.94 2.18
N THR A 504 30.02 22.67 3.16
CA THR A 504 30.93 23.63 3.80
C THR A 504 32.35 23.47 3.28
N ALA A 505 33.16 24.52 3.30
CA ALA A 505 34.57 24.43 2.95
C ALA A 505 35.38 23.60 3.95
N ASP A 506 34.87 23.42 5.16
CA ASP A 506 35.49 22.67 6.27
C ASP A 506 34.66 21.42 6.57
N PRO A 507 34.93 20.26 5.93
CA PRO A 507 34.30 19.01 6.26
C PRO A 507 34.66 18.56 7.67
N MET A 508 33.73 17.83 8.35
CA MET A 508 33.98 17.34 9.71
C MET A 508 35.25 16.47 9.77
N SER A 509 36.12 16.75 10.73
CA SER A 509 37.38 15.99 10.95
C SER A 509 37.08 14.55 11.44
N ASN A 510 38.09 13.65 11.37
CA ASN A 510 37.98 12.32 11.95
C ASN A 510 37.74 12.37 13.47
N THR A 511 38.32 13.32 14.16
CA THR A 511 38.19 13.49 15.61
C THR A 511 36.79 13.92 15.99
N ASP A 512 36.23 14.93 15.29
CA ASP A 512 34.87 15.43 15.55
C ASP A 512 33.81 14.38 15.16
N ALA A 513 34.01 13.68 14.04
CA ALA A 513 33.11 12.62 13.60
C ALA A 513 33.13 11.41 14.55
N ALA A 514 34.30 11.02 15.04
CA ALA A 514 34.45 9.97 16.04
C ALA A 514 33.76 10.32 17.38
N GLU A 515 33.64 11.61 17.71
CA GLU A 515 32.87 12.02 18.89
C GLU A 515 31.36 11.73 18.75
N ILE A 516 30.80 11.85 17.56
CA ILE A 516 29.41 11.42 17.30
C ILE A 516 29.26 9.93 17.61
N LEU A 517 30.19 9.09 17.13
CA LEU A 517 30.15 7.65 17.43
C LEU A 517 30.24 7.39 18.92
N LYS A 518 31.20 8.07 19.63
CA LYS A 518 31.36 7.92 21.08
C LYS A 518 30.12 8.35 21.86
N ILE A 519 29.42 9.38 21.42
CA ILE A 519 28.13 9.81 21.98
C ILE A 519 27.08 8.69 21.82
N CYS A 520 26.94 8.11 20.61
CA CYS A 520 26.03 7.01 20.37
C CYS A 520 26.35 5.76 21.21
N LEU A 521 27.64 5.47 21.43
CA LEU A 521 28.11 4.37 22.26
C LEU A 521 27.90 4.61 23.76
N ALA A 522 27.89 5.87 24.20
CA ALA A 522 27.74 6.24 25.62
C ALA A 522 26.27 6.11 26.09
N LEU A 523 25.30 5.98 25.17
CA LEU A 523 23.91 5.66 25.51
C LEU A 523 23.81 4.25 26.09
N THR A 524 22.89 4.06 27.02
CA THR A 524 22.72 2.75 27.68
C THR A 524 21.86 1.84 26.84
N TRP A 525 22.48 0.93 26.10
CA TRP A 525 21.83 -0.02 25.21
C TRP A 525 21.73 -1.42 25.82
N LYS A 526 20.68 -2.15 25.50
CA LYS A 526 20.59 -3.59 25.78
C LYS A 526 21.57 -4.38 24.90
N GLY A 527 21.67 -4.04 23.63
CA GLY A 527 22.61 -4.65 22.67
C GLY A 527 23.89 -3.83 22.52
N LYS A 528 25.07 -4.47 22.66
CA LYS A 528 26.39 -3.80 22.62
C LYS A 528 26.66 -3.06 21.31
N LEU A 529 26.10 -3.53 20.17
CA LEU A 529 26.30 -2.91 18.86
C LEU A 529 25.29 -1.80 18.53
N SER A 530 24.26 -1.61 19.34
CA SER A 530 23.18 -0.63 19.05
C SER A 530 23.70 0.79 18.84
N GLY A 531 24.74 1.20 19.59
CA GLY A 531 25.38 2.50 19.40
C GLY A 531 26.06 2.65 18.04
N TYR A 532 26.73 1.60 17.56
CA TYR A 532 27.30 1.58 16.20
C TYR A 532 26.20 1.64 15.12
N MET A 533 25.08 0.91 15.32
CA MET A 533 23.96 0.92 14.38
C MET A 533 23.29 2.30 14.28
N LEU A 534 23.09 2.98 15.43
CA LEU A 534 22.57 4.34 15.44
C LEU A 534 23.51 5.32 14.72
N ALA A 535 24.79 5.28 15.05
CA ALA A 535 25.80 6.14 14.44
C ALA A 535 25.93 5.88 12.94
N GLY A 536 25.88 4.60 12.54
CA GLY A 536 25.90 4.20 11.14
C GLY A 536 24.68 4.66 10.37
N TRP A 537 23.49 4.59 10.98
CA TRP A 537 22.26 5.09 10.35
C TRP A 537 22.33 6.61 10.13
N ILE A 538 22.88 7.38 11.07
CA ILE A 538 23.06 8.83 10.91
C ILE A 538 23.81 9.15 9.61
N VAL A 539 24.86 8.40 9.30
CA VAL A 539 25.65 8.61 8.07
C VAL A 539 24.93 8.08 6.83
N THR A 540 24.51 6.81 6.87
CA THR A 540 23.97 6.14 5.67
C THR A 540 22.62 6.68 5.26
N ALA A 541 21.83 7.17 6.19
CA ALA A 541 20.53 7.79 5.87
C ALA A 541 20.68 9.09 5.05
N MET A 542 21.78 9.83 5.22
CA MET A 542 22.06 11.04 4.42
C MET A 542 22.32 10.74 2.94
N ILE A 543 22.80 9.53 2.63
CA ILE A 543 23.19 9.10 1.28
C ILE A 543 22.23 8.04 0.69
N ALA A 544 21.01 7.93 1.21
CA ALA A 544 20.05 6.90 0.87
C ALA A 544 19.76 6.78 -0.65
N GLY A 545 19.80 7.88 -1.40
CA GLY A 545 19.60 7.87 -2.85
C GLY A 545 20.72 7.21 -3.65
N ALA A 546 21.92 7.17 -3.09
CA ALA A 546 23.10 6.59 -3.75
C ALA A 546 23.29 5.10 -3.43
N MET A 547 22.59 4.55 -2.43
CA MET A 547 22.77 3.17 -1.98
C MET A 547 21.86 2.19 -2.73
N ARG A 548 22.33 0.95 -2.87
CA ARG A 548 21.51 -0.18 -3.36
C ARG A 548 20.56 -0.68 -2.27
N TRP A 549 21.04 -0.83 -1.05
CA TRP A 549 20.25 -1.22 0.12
C TRP A 549 20.16 -0.09 1.13
N ARG A 550 18.97 0.14 1.70
CA ARG A 550 18.69 1.17 2.72
C ARG A 550 18.25 0.51 4.00
N SER A 551 19.11 0.57 5.00
CA SER A 551 18.82 0.03 6.31
C SER A 551 17.89 0.95 7.09
N HIS A 552 16.96 0.36 7.83
CA HIS A 552 16.06 1.07 8.73
C HIS A 552 16.37 0.70 10.18
N ILE A 553 16.05 1.60 11.11
CA ILE A 553 16.25 1.37 12.54
C ILE A 553 14.95 1.66 13.31
N VAL A 554 14.80 0.98 14.45
CA VAL A 554 13.74 1.22 15.42
C VAL A 554 14.36 1.48 16.78
N VAL A 555 14.25 2.70 17.28
CA VAL A 555 14.69 3.07 18.62
C VAL A 555 13.54 2.80 19.59
N THR A 556 13.75 1.85 20.49
CA THR A 556 12.74 1.44 21.47
C THR A 556 13.30 1.45 22.90
N GLY A 557 12.45 1.29 23.88
CA GLY A 557 12.85 1.20 25.30
C GLY A 557 11.71 1.58 26.23
N GLU A 558 11.87 1.24 27.51
CA GLU A 558 10.91 1.55 28.56
C GLU A 558 10.62 3.07 28.66
N PRO A 559 9.46 3.47 29.16
CA PRO A 559 9.21 4.86 29.50
C PRO A 559 10.31 5.43 30.40
N GLY A 560 10.88 6.58 30.02
CA GLY A 560 11.97 7.22 30.76
C GLY A 560 13.37 6.62 30.50
N ALA A 561 13.57 5.77 29.48
CA ALA A 561 14.90 5.29 29.05
C ALA A 561 15.67 6.30 28.18
N GLY A 562 15.10 7.45 27.84
CA GLY A 562 15.78 8.51 27.09
C GLY A 562 15.49 8.54 25.59
N LYS A 563 14.50 7.79 25.07
CA LYS A 563 14.12 7.79 23.63
C LYS A 563 13.92 9.19 23.06
N SER A 564 13.00 9.97 23.65
CA SER A 564 12.67 11.30 23.17
C SER A 564 13.89 12.23 23.22
N TRP A 565 14.74 12.07 24.25
CA TRP A 565 15.99 12.82 24.35
C TRP A 565 16.94 12.51 23.16
N VAL A 566 17.12 11.22 22.82
CA VAL A 566 17.92 10.82 21.62
C VAL A 566 17.32 11.40 20.35
N MET A 567 15.99 11.37 20.22
CA MET A 567 15.30 11.92 19.06
C MET A 567 15.51 13.44 18.96
N ASP A 568 15.29 14.18 20.05
CA ASP A 568 15.26 15.64 20.04
C ASP A 568 16.65 16.27 20.04
N TYR A 569 17.60 15.71 20.81
CA TYR A 569 18.92 16.33 21.00
C TYR A 569 20.04 15.71 20.14
N ILE A 570 19.82 14.51 19.60
CA ILE A 570 20.81 13.89 18.70
C ILE A 570 20.25 13.85 17.28
N LEU A 571 19.22 13.04 17.01
CA LEU A 571 18.80 12.76 15.64
C LEU A 571 18.22 13.96 14.91
N LYS A 572 17.28 14.69 15.51
CA LYS A 572 16.66 15.85 14.87
C LYS A 572 17.67 16.99 14.63
N VAL A 573 18.69 17.13 15.49
CA VAL A 573 19.72 18.16 15.32
C VAL A 573 20.73 17.76 14.26
N ILE A 574 21.33 16.57 14.34
CA ILE A 574 22.39 16.15 13.42
C ILE A 574 21.87 15.86 11.99
N MET A 575 20.62 15.42 11.88
CA MET A 575 19.98 15.24 10.57
C MET A 575 19.45 16.57 10.02
N GLY A 576 19.18 17.55 10.88
CA GLY A 576 18.79 18.91 10.49
C GLY A 576 17.65 18.94 9.48
N LYS A 577 17.80 19.77 8.45
CA LYS A 577 16.80 19.94 7.39
C LYS A 577 16.77 18.82 6.36
N ILE A 578 17.76 17.92 6.34
CA ILE A 578 17.75 16.80 5.39
C ILE A 578 16.65 15.80 5.71
N ALA A 579 16.33 15.58 7.00
CA ALA A 579 15.31 14.65 7.41
C ALA A 579 13.88 15.17 7.21
N LEU A 580 12.96 14.24 6.93
CA LEU A 580 11.52 14.40 7.03
C LEU A 580 11.07 13.89 8.40
N ILE A 581 10.70 14.80 9.30
CA ILE A 581 10.21 14.44 10.63
C ILE A 581 8.70 14.32 10.58
N ARG A 582 8.16 13.18 11.04
CA ARG A 582 6.72 12.89 11.06
C ARG A 582 6.33 12.27 12.39
N SER A 583 5.09 12.52 12.83
CA SER A 583 4.50 11.85 14.00
C SER A 583 3.88 10.52 13.62
N GLY A 584 3.70 9.62 14.58
CA GLY A 584 3.07 8.31 14.39
C GLY A 584 1.64 8.34 13.85
N GLY A 585 0.92 9.47 13.99
CA GLY A 585 -0.40 9.67 13.38
C GLY A 585 -0.38 9.98 11.87
N SER A 586 0.79 10.14 11.25
CA SER A 586 0.90 10.41 9.81
C SER A 586 0.54 9.16 9.00
N THR A 587 -0.32 9.31 7.98
CA THR A 587 -0.71 8.19 7.11
C THR A 587 0.39 7.85 6.11
N GLU A 588 0.44 6.57 5.66
CA GLU A 588 1.37 6.11 4.62
C GLU A 588 1.29 6.99 3.36
N ALA A 589 0.07 7.28 2.89
CA ALA A 589 -0.15 8.11 1.70
C ALA A 589 0.44 9.51 1.84
N LYS A 590 0.35 10.13 3.04
CA LYS A 590 0.97 11.43 3.30
C LYS A 590 2.49 11.34 3.31
N ILE A 591 3.05 10.35 3.99
CA ILE A 591 4.51 10.13 4.05
C ILE A 591 5.06 9.91 2.64
N ARG A 592 4.42 9.05 1.84
CA ARG A 592 4.78 8.79 0.45
C ARG A 592 4.71 10.05 -0.42
N LYS A 593 3.67 10.86 -0.26
CA LYS A 593 3.54 12.15 -0.97
C LYS A 593 4.66 13.11 -0.57
N ASP A 594 5.01 13.19 0.72
CA ASP A 594 6.03 14.08 1.24
C ASP A 594 7.46 13.63 0.84
N ILE A 595 7.70 12.33 0.67
CA ILE A 595 8.93 11.79 0.12
C ILE A 595 9.03 12.14 -1.37
N GLY A 596 7.99 11.86 -2.18
CA GLY A 596 8.03 12.04 -3.62
C GLY A 596 9.27 11.41 -4.25
N SER A 597 9.92 12.11 -5.17
CA SER A 597 11.17 11.71 -5.82
C SER A 597 12.43 11.98 -4.99
N THR A 598 12.30 12.39 -3.70
CA THR A 598 13.45 12.71 -2.83
C THR A 598 14.08 11.48 -2.21
N ALA A 599 15.35 11.60 -1.80
CA ALA A 599 16.09 10.58 -1.06
C ALA A 599 16.37 11.03 0.39
N ARG A 600 15.42 11.69 1.02
CA ARG A 600 15.54 12.22 2.37
C ARG A 600 15.29 11.14 3.42
N PRO A 601 16.07 11.10 4.53
CA PRO A 601 15.74 10.27 5.68
C PRO A 601 14.36 10.59 6.25
N VAL A 602 13.66 9.58 6.75
CA VAL A 602 12.35 9.74 7.40
C VAL A 602 12.47 9.36 8.87
N ILE A 603 12.18 10.30 9.76
CA ILE A 603 12.15 10.08 11.20
C ILE A 603 10.68 10.08 11.65
N MET A 604 10.23 8.93 12.16
CA MET A 604 8.89 8.73 12.71
C MET A 604 8.95 8.78 14.22
N ASP A 605 8.53 9.91 14.80
CA ASP A 605 8.44 10.07 16.24
C ASP A 605 7.08 9.57 16.75
N GLU A 606 7.04 8.96 17.94
CA GLU A 606 5.83 8.38 18.51
C GLU A 606 5.15 7.37 17.57
N ALA A 607 5.93 6.46 16.98
CA ALA A 607 5.41 5.39 16.10
C ALA A 607 4.63 4.32 16.88
N GLU A 608 3.75 4.75 17.79
CA GLU A 608 2.97 3.90 18.67
C GLU A 608 1.57 3.65 18.08
N SER A 609 1.06 2.46 18.34
CA SER A 609 -0.21 2.00 17.77
C SER A 609 -1.21 1.70 18.88
N GLU A 610 -1.79 2.74 19.48
CA GLU A 610 -2.77 2.58 20.55
C GLU A 610 -4.11 2.03 20.02
N THR A 611 -4.55 2.47 18.87
CA THR A 611 -5.80 2.03 18.25
C THR A 611 -5.56 1.03 17.11
N GLN A 612 -6.58 0.23 16.77
CA GLN A 612 -6.52 -0.69 15.62
C GLN A 612 -6.27 0.04 14.29
N LYS A 613 -6.80 1.26 14.16
CA LYS A 613 -6.55 2.11 12.97
C LYS A 613 -5.09 2.55 12.89
N ASP A 614 -4.49 2.92 14.02
CA ASP A 614 -3.08 3.31 14.07
C ASP A 614 -2.18 2.11 13.75
N ARG A 615 -2.57 0.90 14.21
CA ARG A 615 -1.88 -0.35 13.86
C ARG A 615 -1.87 -0.61 12.37
N SER A 616 -3.05 -0.58 11.72
CA SER A 616 -3.15 -0.78 10.27
C SER A 616 -2.39 0.28 9.49
N ASN A 617 -2.38 1.54 9.96
CA ASN A 617 -1.61 2.60 9.34
C ASN A 617 -0.09 2.36 9.48
N MET A 618 0.38 1.96 10.68
CA MET A 618 1.80 1.66 10.89
C MET A 618 2.27 0.45 10.09
N GLU A 619 1.45 -0.58 9.93
CA GLU A 619 1.75 -1.71 9.04
C GLU A 619 1.99 -1.25 7.59
N LEU A 620 1.18 -0.32 7.09
CA LEU A 620 1.37 0.28 5.76
C LEU A 620 2.67 1.09 5.69
N VAL A 621 3.02 1.81 6.78
CA VAL A 621 4.27 2.58 6.85
C VAL A 621 5.49 1.66 6.91
N TYR A 622 5.44 0.56 7.68
CA TYR A 622 6.50 -0.47 7.63
C TYR A 622 6.59 -1.13 6.25
N GLY A 623 5.44 -1.36 5.59
CA GLY A 623 5.40 -1.82 4.20
C GLY A 623 6.06 -0.84 3.23
N LEU A 624 5.92 0.48 3.43
CA LEU A 624 6.62 1.52 2.66
C LEU A 624 8.14 1.48 2.92
N ALA A 625 8.57 1.39 4.17
CA ALA A 625 9.97 1.24 4.55
C ALA A 625 10.58 -0.02 3.92
N ARG A 626 9.87 -1.17 3.99
CA ARG A 626 10.30 -2.42 3.37
C ARG A 626 10.56 -2.29 1.87
N LYS A 627 9.68 -1.60 1.13
CA LYS A 627 9.89 -1.34 -0.31
C LYS A 627 11.06 -0.40 -0.53
N SER A 628 11.26 0.58 0.33
CA SER A 628 12.39 1.50 0.27
C SER A 628 13.74 0.82 0.48
N SER A 629 13.84 -0.28 1.24
CA SER A 629 15.11 -0.99 1.46
C SER A 629 15.78 -1.39 0.15
N SER A 630 15.03 -1.97 -0.79
CA SER A 630 15.53 -2.39 -2.10
C SER A 630 15.34 -1.34 -3.20
N GLY A 631 14.63 -0.24 -2.92
CA GLY A 631 14.27 0.77 -3.92
C GLY A 631 13.19 0.33 -4.89
N ALA A 632 12.31 -0.58 -4.46
CA ALA A 632 11.20 -1.04 -5.28
C ALA A 632 10.20 0.08 -5.59
N ASP A 633 9.62 0.04 -6.77
CA ASP A 633 8.74 1.06 -7.31
C ASP A 633 7.42 1.20 -6.55
N MET A 634 6.94 2.43 -6.47
CA MET A 634 5.63 2.77 -5.91
C MET A 634 4.85 3.64 -6.87
N ALA A 635 3.65 3.20 -7.22
CA ALA A 635 2.73 4.02 -8.02
C ALA A 635 2.17 5.20 -7.22
N ASN A 636 2.17 6.39 -7.80
CA ASN A 636 1.54 7.59 -7.28
C ASN A 636 0.59 8.18 -8.34
N PHE A 637 -0.25 9.15 -7.95
CA PHE A 637 -1.18 9.83 -8.86
C PHE A 637 -0.47 10.49 -10.07
N ASN A 638 0.81 10.85 -9.92
CA ASN A 638 1.63 11.52 -10.93
C ASN A 638 2.70 10.61 -11.58
N GLY A 639 2.65 9.29 -11.36
CA GLY A 639 3.60 8.34 -11.94
C GLY A 639 4.12 7.30 -10.96
N VAL A 640 5.01 6.44 -11.43
CA VAL A 640 5.71 5.42 -10.64
C VAL A 640 7.11 5.95 -10.34
N PHE A 641 7.52 6.01 -9.10
CA PHE A 641 8.89 6.33 -8.72
C PHE A 641 9.36 5.48 -7.54
N PRO A 642 10.64 5.10 -7.52
CA PRO A 642 11.21 4.32 -6.45
C PRO A 642 11.35 5.16 -5.18
N VAL A 643 10.90 4.62 -4.05
CA VAL A 643 11.14 5.25 -2.74
C VAL A 643 12.58 4.95 -2.31
N LYS A 644 13.39 5.98 -2.12
CA LYS A 644 14.82 5.87 -1.78
C LYS A 644 15.18 6.58 -0.47
N SER A 645 14.47 6.25 0.61
CA SER A 645 14.60 6.86 1.93
C SER A 645 14.93 5.83 3.00
N SER A 646 15.83 6.14 3.92
CA SER A 646 16.04 5.34 5.14
C SER A 646 15.11 5.83 6.25
N PHE A 647 14.53 4.89 7.03
CA PHE A 647 13.57 5.19 8.08
C PHE A 647 14.18 4.96 9.47
N CYS A 648 13.86 5.85 10.41
CA CYS A 648 14.07 5.69 11.83
C CYS A 648 12.72 5.81 12.54
N PHE A 649 12.29 4.76 13.23
CA PHE A 649 11.08 4.73 14.04
C PHE A 649 11.42 4.86 15.51
N ALA A 650 10.66 5.65 16.26
CA ALA A 650 10.76 5.72 17.71
C ALA A 650 9.44 5.25 18.33
N ALA A 651 9.46 4.16 19.10
CA ALA A 651 8.29 3.59 19.75
C ALA A 651 8.63 2.96 21.10
N ILE A 652 7.71 2.96 22.07
CA ILE A 652 7.89 2.25 23.35
C ILE A 652 7.79 0.74 23.10
N ASN A 653 6.80 0.32 22.32
CA ASN A 653 6.57 -1.08 21.99
C ASN A 653 6.33 -1.23 20.49
N PRO A 654 7.38 -1.34 19.69
CA PRO A 654 7.24 -1.51 18.25
C PRO A 654 6.62 -2.87 17.95
N ARG A 655 5.36 -2.88 17.53
CA ARG A 655 4.69 -4.10 17.08
C ARG A 655 4.99 -4.32 15.60
N ILE A 656 6.17 -4.82 15.30
CA ILE A 656 6.53 -5.28 13.96
C ILE A 656 6.00 -6.71 13.82
N ILE A 657 4.92 -6.86 13.06
CA ILE A 657 4.14 -8.12 13.02
C ILE A 657 4.69 -9.09 11.97
N GLN A 658 5.28 -8.57 10.89
CA GLN A 658 5.75 -9.42 9.79
C GLN A 658 7.26 -9.70 9.91
N GLY A 659 7.66 -10.96 9.81
CA GLY A 659 9.06 -11.36 9.82
C GLY A 659 9.91 -10.61 8.77
N ALA A 660 9.33 -10.37 7.59
CA ALA A 660 9.98 -9.59 6.53
C ALA A 660 10.26 -8.12 6.90
N ASP A 661 9.54 -7.54 7.85
CA ASP A 661 9.80 -6.18 8.36
C ASP A 661 10.87 -6.19 9.44
N LEU A 662 10.93 -7.25 10.27
CA LEU A 662 12.00 -7.46 11.25
C LEU A 662 13.37 -7.55 10.56
N ASP A 663 13.46 -8.27 9.45
CA ASP A 663 14.70 -8.44 8.69
C ASP A 663 15.27 -7.13 8.10
N ARG A 664 14.46 -6.08 8.00
CA ARG A 664 14.84 -4.78 7.40
C ARG A 664 14.94 -3.65 8.42
N ASN A 665 14.55 -3.92 9.66
CA ASN A 665 14.55 -2.94 10.74
C ASN A 665 15.45 -3.44 11.87
N THR A 666 16.56 -2.76 12.12
CA THR A 666 17.42 -3.08 13.28
C THR A 666 16.83 -2.45 14.53
N ILE A 667 16.46 -3.27 15.52
CA ILE A 667 15.86 -2.81 16.77
C ILE A 667 16.96 -2.38 17.75
N LEU A 668 16.92 -1.13 18.18
CA LEU A 668 17.88 -0.51 19.09
C LEU A 668 17.18 -0.24 20.42
N HIS A 669 17.42 -1.12 21.40
CA HIS A 669 16.71 -1.07 22.67
C HIS A 669 17.48 -0.27 23.74
N LEU A 670 16.97 0.91 24.11
CA LEU A 670 17.45 1.73 25.21
C LEU A 670 16.97 1.19 26.55
N VAL A 671 17.84 1.14 27.53
CA VAL A 671 17.52 0.75 28.89
C VAL A 671 17.87 1.86 29.87
N LYS A 672 17.23 1.88 31.02
CA LYS A 672 17.55 2.84 32.09
C LYS A 672 18.94 2.54 32.65
N ASN A 673 19.79 3.56 32.75
CA ASN A 673 21.04 3.43 33.50
C ASN A 673 20.71 3.33 35.00
N LYS A 674 21.01 2.16 35.59
CA LYS A 674 20.77 1.88 37.02
C LYS A 674 22.04 2.05 37.86
N SER A 675 23.15 2.59 37.28
CA SER A 675 24.39 2.82 38.03
C SER A 675 24.24 3.91 39.08
N LYS A 676 25.10 3.88 40.10
CA LYS A 676 25.14 4.92 41.12
C LYS A 676 25.59 6.29 40.53
N THR A 677 26.29 6.29 39.40
CA THR A 677 26.77 7.47 38.69
C THR A 677 25.82 7.91 37.57
N ALA A 678 24.69 7.24 37.34
CA ALA A 678 23.81 7.49 36.23
C ALA A 678 23.44 8.96 35.96
N ARG A 679 23.29 9.75 37.04
CA ARG A 679 22.97 11.18 36.93
C ARG A 679 24.14 12.01 36.44
N ASP A 680 25.33 11.69 36.90
CA ASP A 680 26.55 12.42 36.53
C ASP A 680 27.03 11.99 35.16
N ASP A 681 26.92 10.70 34.80
CA ASP A 681 27.18 10.16 33.48
C ASP A 681 26.27 10.84 32.44
N PHE A 682 24.98 10.98 32.75
CA PHE A 682 24.02 11.65 31.87
C PHE A 682 24.34 13.14 31.69
N ARG A 683 24.66 13.86 32.76
CA ARG A 683 25.10 15.29 32.67
C ARG A 683 26.33 15.47 31.82
N GLU A 684 27.30 14.56 31.93
CA GLU A 684 28.48 14.61 31.08
C GLU A 684 28.11 14.31 29.63
N LEU A 685 27.26 13.35 29.37
CA LEU A 685 26.72 13.08 28.03
C LEU A 685 25.98 14.29 27.44
N GLU A 686 25.15 14.97 28.25
CA GLU A 686 24.44 16.19 27.81
C GLU A 686 25.43 17.29 27.37
N LYS A 687 26.52 17.51 28.11
CA LYS A 687 27.57 18.49 27.76
C LYS A 687 28.22 18.12 26.44
N ARG A 688 28.61 16.84 26.27
CA ARG A 688 29.21 16.34 25.04
C ARG A 688 28.27 16.47 23.83
N VAL A 689 26.99 16.15 24.00
CA VAL A 689 25.98 16.32 22.95
C VAL A 689 25.84 17.79 22.60
N ALA A 690 25.69 18.68 23.56
CA ALA A 690 25.60 20.13 23.31
C ALA A 690 26.80 20.72 22.58
N ALA A 691 27.99 20.17 22.82
CA ALA A 691 29.23 20.61 22.15
C ALA A 691 29.40 20.03 20.73
N ALA A 692 29.04 18.77 20.51
CA ALA A 692 29.35 18.04 19.28
C ALA A 692 28.13 17.97 18.29
N ILE A 693 26.91 18.03 18.77
CA ILE A 693 25.70 17.89 17.98
C ILE A 693 25.03 19.26 17.79
N THR A 694 25.47 19.99 16.79
CA THR A 694 24.99 21.34 16.46
C THR A 694 24.52 21.41 15.01
N PRO A 695 23.71 22.40 14.60
CA PRO A 695 23.33 22.57 13.19
C PRO A 695 24.52 22.72 12.25
N GLU A 696 25.61 23.37 12.70
CA GLU A 696 26.87 23.53 11.95
C GLU A 696 27.58 22.17 11.81
N ALA A 697 27.55 21.35 12.87
CA ALA A 697 28.08 19.98 12.81
C ALA A 697 27.30 19.11 11.82
N ALA A 698 26.00 19.32 11.66
CA ALA A 698 25.19 18.64 10.65
C ALA A 698 25.66 18.93 9.21
N ASP A 699 25.87 20.19 8.87
CA ASP A 699 26.38 20.60 7.55
C ASP A 699 27.82 20.07 7.30
N ARG A 700 28.71 20.12 8.32
CA ARG A 700 30.08 19.57 8.25
C ARG A 700 30.07 18.04 8.09
N LEU A 701 29.14 17.32 8.78
CA LEU A 701 29.00 15.88 8.65
C LEU A 701 28.45 15.52 7.26
N LEU A 702 27.45 16.23 6.75
CA LEU A 702 26.94 16.05 5.41
C LEU A 702 28.04 16.22 4.36
N THR A 703 28.86 17.25 4.51
CA THR A 703 30.01 17.52 3.62
C THR A 703 31.02 16.38 3.66
N ARG A 704 31.41 15.92 4.86
CA ARG A 704 32.29 14.76 5.04
C ARG A 704 31.71 13.50 4.37
N THR A 705 30.44 13.20 4.64
CA THR A 705 29.77 12.02 4.12
C THR A 705 29.68 12.08 2.60
N PHE A 706 29.34 13.23 2.03
CA PHE A 706 29.28 13.45 0.60
C PHE A 706 30.66 13.28 -0.07
N ASN A 707 31.70 13.89 0.47
CA ASN A 707 33.07 13.80 -0.08
C ASN A 707 33.61 12.36 -0.06
N ASN A 708 33.21 11.54 0.93
CA ASN A 708 33.65 10.16 1.08
C ASN A 708 32.67 9.14 0.53
N LEU A 709 31.63 9.56 -0.20
CA LEU A 709 30.56 8.68 -0.69
C LEU A 709 31.08 7.44 -1.44
N PRO A 710 32.02 7.52 -2.40
CA PRO A 710 32.54 6.33 -3.08
C PRO A 710 33.17 5.31 -2.13
N THR A 711 33.99 5.79 -1.18
CA THR A 711 34.63 4.95 -0.17
C THR A 711 33.59 4.30 0.77
N ILE A 712 32.55 5.05 1.18
CA ILE A 712 31.48 4.52 2.03
C ILE A 712 30.73 3.42 1.30
N LEU A 713 30.39 3.60 0.02
CA LEU A 713 29.69 2.58 -0.78
C LEU A 713 30.51 1.30 -0.89
N LYS A 714 31.82 1.42 -1.11
CA LYS A 714 32.72 0.27 -1.18
C LYS A 714 32.86 -0.45 0.17
N ASN A 715 32.94 0.31 1.26
CA ASN A 715 32.97 -0.25 2.61
C ASN A 715 31.64 -0.95 2.97
N ILE A 716 30.49 -0.45 2.47
CA ILE A 716 29.20 -1.13 2.61
C ILE A 716 29.25 -2.51 1.95
N GLU A 717 29.73 -2.61 0.71
CA GLU A 717 29.89 -3.89 0.00
C GLU A 717 30.79 -4.84 0.80
N THR A 718 31.96 -4.38 1.26
CA THR A 718 32.90 -5.19 2.04
C THR A 718 32.29 -5.74 3.34
N PHE A 719 31.64 -4.89 4.14
CA PHE A 719 31.02 -5.34 5.38
C PHE A 719 29.79 -6.21 5.15
N ALA A 720 29.00 -5.93 4.11
CA ALA A 720 27.83 -6.74 3.76
C ALA A 720 28.24 -8.16 3.33
N ASP A 721 29.29 -8.29 2.53
CA ASP A 721 29.79 -9.59 2.09
C ASP A 721 30.39 -10.39 3.24
N VAL A 722 31.20 -9.77 4.10
CA VAL A 722 31.77 -10.40 5.29
C VAL A 722 30.68 -10.91 6.23
N LEU A 723 29.66 -10.10 6.52
CA LEU A 723 28.57 -10.51 7.39
C LEU A 723 27.65 -11.55 6.73
N THR A 724 27.51 -11.51 5.40
CA THR A 724 26.78 -12.53 4.66
C THR A 724 27.49 -13.89 4.79
N GLU A 725 28.81 -13.91 4.64
CA GLU A 725 29.62 -15.14 4.80
C GLU A 725 29.56 -15.66 6.25
N GLN A 726 29.71 -14.76 7.24
CA GLN A 726 29.75 -15.14 8.65
C GLN A 726 28.40 -15.62 9.18
N GLU A 727 27.29 -14.99 8.78
CA GLU A 727 25.96 -15.20 9.35
C GLU A 727 25.03 -16.03 8.43
N GLY A 728 25.48 -16.34 7.21
CA GLY A 728 24.76 -17.19 6.25
C GLY A 728 23.51 -16.53 5.65
N SER A 729 23.37 -15.21 5.73
CA SER A 729 22.19 -14.46 5.25
C SER A 729 22.59 -13.18 4.52
N LYS A 730 22.32 -13.10 3.21
CA LYS A 730 22.58 -11.89 2.42
C LYS A 730 21.84 -10.67 2.99
N ARG A 731 20.58 -10.88 3.40
CA ARG A 731 19.78 -9.80 3.98
C ARG A 731 20.34 -9.28 5.30
N PHE A 732 20.84 -10.19 6.14
CA PHE A 732 21.53 -9.81 7.38
C PHE A 732 22.80 -9.00 7.07
N GLY A 733 23.60 -9.43 6.09
CA GLY A 733 24.76 -8.72 5.62
C GLY A 733 24.42 -7.32 5.09
N ASP A 734 23.45 -7.21 4.19
CA ASP A 734 23.02 -5.93 3.63
C ASP A 734 22.51 -4.97 4.71
N GLN A 735 21.67 -5.45 5.65
CA GLN A 735 21.11 -4.64 6.73
C GLN A 735 22.15 -4.12 7.71
N HIS A 736 22.97 -5.00 8.26
CA HIS A 736 23.92 -4.64 9.32
C HIS A 736 25.25 -4.15 8.78
N GLY A 737 25.72 -4.70 7.65
CA GLY A 737 26.92 -4.24 6.96
C GLY A 737 26.84 -2.77 6.54
N THR A 738 25.68 -2.36 6.00
CA THR A 738 25.42 -0.95 5.69
C THR A 738 25.58 -0.05 6.92
N LEU A 739 24.99 -0.42 8.05
CA LEU A 739 25.06 0.37 9.28
C LEU A 739 26.49 0.42 9.86
N ILE A 740 27.20 -0.70 9.85
CA ILE A 740 28.60 -0.74 10.35
C ILE A 740 29.54 0.08 9.46
N ALA A 741 29.41 -0.01 8.14
CA ALA A 741 30.19 0.81 7.23
C ALA A 741 29.97 2.32 7.47
N GLY A 742 28.73 2.71 7.74
CA GLY A 742 28.39 4.08 8.13
C GLY A 742 29.09 4.50 9.43
N ALA A 743 29.06 3.64 10.47
CA ALA A 743 29.76 3.90 11.73
C ALA A 743 31.29 3.96 11.56
N PHE A 744 31.86 3.08 10.74
CA PHE A 744 33.27 3.06 10.41
C PHE A 744 33.69 4.38 9.74
N SER A 745 32.90 4.95 8.86
CA SER A 745 33.18 6.20 8.18
C SER A 745 33.29 7.41 9.12
N LEU A 746 32.77 7.33 10.34
CA LEU A 746 32.96 8.36 11.37
C LEU A 746 34.37 8.35 11.97
N THR A 747 35.09 7.24 11.88
CA THR A 747 36.47 7.11 12.41
C THR A 747 37.54 7.13 11.31
N SER A 748 37.16 6.74 10.08
CA SER A 748 38.11 6.64 8.96
C SER A 748 37.42 7.06 7.64
N THR A 749 38.25 7.65 6.76
CA THR A 749 37.84 7.97 5.36
C THR A 749 38.52 7.01 4.36
N ALA A 750 39.18 5.96 4.85
CA ALA A 750 39.86 4.97 4.02
C ALA A 750 38.90 3.78 3.70
N GLU A 751 39.20 3.07 2.63
CA GLU A 751 38.63 1.76 2.35
C GLU A 751 39.13 0.74 3.38
N ILE A 752 38.17 -0.10 3.84
CA ILE A 752 38.53 -1.21 4.73
C ILE A 752 38.83 -2.46 3.91
N THR A 753 39.88 -3.20 4.31
CA THR A 753 40.14 -4.49 3.66
C THR A 753 39.19 -5.58 4.17
N PRO A 754 38.90 -6.60 3.37
CA PRO A 754 38.02 -7.71 3.79
C PRO A 754 38.53 -8.40 5.08
N GLU A 755 39.85 -8.55 5.24
CA GLU A 755 40.47 -9.17 6.41
C GLU A 755 40.24 -8.32 7.69
N ALA A 756 40.41 -7.01 7.59
CA ALA A 756 40.16 -6.09 8.72
C ALA A 756 38.66 -6.04 9.08
N ALA A 757 37.78 -6.08 8.08
CA ALA A 757 36.34 -6.16 8.28
C ALA A 757 35.96 -7.48 8.97
N LYS A 758 36.51 -8.61 8.52
CA LYS A 758 36.28 -9.94 9.09
C LYS A 758 36.79 -10.02 10.55
N GLU A 759 37.96 -9.49 10.82
CA GLU A 759 38.51 -9.41 12.19
C GLU A 759 37.59 -8.57 13.09
N TRP A 760 37.13 -7.41 12.60
CA TRP A 760 36.25 -6.55 13.37
C TRP A 760 34.88 -7.25 13.62
N CYS A 761 34.27 -7.86 12.61
CA CYS A 761 32.99 -8.54 12.75
C CYS A 761 33.08 -9.73 13.70
N ALA A 762 34.16 -10.52 13.66
CA ALA A 762 34.35 -11.68 14.51
C ALA A 762 34.56 -11.34 16.01
N LYS A 763 35.01 -10.12 16.32
CA LYS A 763 35.17 -9.64 17.71
C LYS A 763 33.86 -9.28 18.38
N HIS A 764 32.76 -9.22 17.61
CA HIS A 764 31.46 -8.75 18.11
C HIS A 764 30.44 -9.89 18.15
N ASP A 765 29.57 -9.87 19.15
CA ASP A 765 28.50 -10.82 19.30
C ASP A 765 27.25 -10.36 18.54
N TRP A 766 26.86 -11.07 17.51
CA TRP A 766 25.70 -10.79 16.67
C TRP A 766 24.41 -11.50 17.11
N ARG A 767 24.47 -12.34 18.16
CA ARG A 767 23.29 -13.09 18.62
C ARG A 767 22.13 -12.20 19.00
N TRP A 768 22.40 -11.02 19.57
CA TRP A 768 21.36 -10.06 19.92
C TRP A 768 20.53 -9.59 18.70
N ALA A 769 21.11 -9.53 17.51
CA ALA A 769 20.43 -9.17 16.27
C ALA A 769 19.64 -10.36 15.67
N LYS A 770 19.93 -11.57 16.11
CA LYS A 770 19.26 -12.80 15.72
C LYS A 770 18.15 -13.21 16.68
N LEU A 771 18.26 -12.85 17.97
CA LEU A 771 17.36 -13.30 19.04
C LEU A 771 15.86 -13.02 18.81
N ASP A 772 15.53 -12.03 17.98
CA ASP A 772 14.14 -11.79 17.55
C ASP A 772 13.76 -12.59 16.27
N ASN A 773 14.73 -13.21 15.57
CA ASN A 773 14.56 -13.90 14.30
C ASN A 773 14.83 -15.43 14.38
N ASP A 774 15.46 -15.94 15.44
CA ASP A 774 15.85 -17.36 15.54
C ASP A 774 14.68 -18.32 15.74
N GLN A 775 13.50 -17.83 16.10
CA GLN A 775 12.28 -18.64 16.11
C GLN A 775 11.54 -18.48 14.80
N SER A 776 11.30 -19.58 14.11
CA SER A 776 10.44 -19.62 12.94
C SER A 776 9.03 -19.12 13.28
N ASP A 777 8.28 -18.65 12.28
CA ASP A 777 6.86 -18.27 12.48
C ASP A 777 6.05 -19.42 13.09
N GLY A 778 6.41 -20.67 12.79
CA GLY A 778 5.83 -21.86 13.38
C GLY A 778 6.12 -22.00 14.88
N GLU A 779 7.37 -21.77 15.32
CA GLU A 779 7.78 -21.83 16.73
C GLU A 779 7.14 -20.72 17.55
N LYS A 780 7.11 -19.50 17.04
CA LYS A 780 6.39 -18.36 17.68
C LYS A 780 4.91 -18.64 17.84
N LEU A 781 4.28 -19.19 16.79
CA LEU A 781 2.88 -19.62 16.84
C LEU A 781 2.66 -20.75 17.83
N LEU A 782 3.51 -21.75 17.84
CA LEU A 782 3.42 -22.86 18.78
C LEU A 782 3.52 -22.37 20.23
N ALA A 783 4.51 -21.53 20.54
CA ALA A 783 4.67 -20.91 21.85
C ALA A 783 3.41 -20.08 22.25
N PHE A 784 2.84 -19.33 21.31
CA PHE A 784 1.60 -18.59 21.55
C PHE A 784 0.43 -19.52 21.89
N ILE A 785 0.23 -20.60 21.11
CA ILE A 785 -0.83 -21.59 21.34
C ILE A 785 -0.65 -22.23 22.72
N LEU A 786 0.56 -22.64 23.08
CA LEU A 786 0.83 -23.27 24.37
C LEU A 786 0.59 -22.37 25.58
N ALA A 787 0.88 -21.07 25.43
CA ALA A 787 0.64 -20.04 26.45
C ALA A 787 -0.82 -19.57 26.53
N ALA A 788 -1.62 -19.78 25.47
CA ALA A 788 -3.00 -19.32 25.43
C ALA A 788 -3.85 -19.94 26.56
N ARG A 789 -4.59 -19.09 27.30
CA ARG A 789 -5.52 -19.54 28.33
C ARG A 789 -6.88 -19.87 27.73
N VAL A 790 -7.38 -21.06 28.04
CA VAL A 790 -8.66 -21.56 27.52
C VAL A 790 -9.58 -21.92 28.68
N ARG A 791 -10.86 -21.59 28.50
CA ARG A 791 -11.90 -21.99 29.44
C ARG A 791 -12.30 -23.43 29.20
N HIS A 792 -12.47 -24.20 30.27
CA HIS A 792 -12.89 -25.57 30.17
C HIS A 792 -13.78 -25.93 31.38
N ASP A 793 -14.60 -26.96 31.22
CA ASP A 793 -15.37 -27.52 32.31
C ASP A 793 -14.52 -28.51 33.14
N ASP A 794 -14.29 -28.21 34.39
CA ASP A 794 -13.66 -29.11 35.36
C ASP A 794 -14.72 -29.55 36.39
N ARG A 795 -15.42 -30.65 36.04
CA ARG A 795 -16.45 -31.27 36.90
C ARG A 795 -17.63 -30.34 37.23
N GLY A 796 -18.17 -29.67 36.23
CA GLY A 796 -19.27 -28.74 36.41
C GLY A 796 -18.86 -27.33 36.84
N MET A 797 -17.57 -27.07 36.99
CA MET A 797 -17.04 -25.73 37.27
C MET A 797 -16.22 -25.21 36.08
N ALA A 798 -16.55 -23.99 35.60
CA ALA A 798 -15.77 -23.32 34.58
C ALA A 798 -14.40 -22.88 35.14
N ARG A 799 -13.32 -23.39 34.59
CA ARG A 799 -11.95 -23.05 34.97
C ARG A 799 -11.17 -22.56 33.73
N GLU A 800 -10.08 -21.85 33.99
CA GLU A 800 -9.13 -21.44 32.92
C GLU A 800 -7.77 -22.11 33.18
N ALA A 801 -7.20 -22.65 32.10
CA ALA A 801 -5.83 -23.19 32.12
C ALA A 801 -5.12 -22.85 30.80
N SER A 802 -3.78 -22.81 30.83
CA SER A 802 -3.04 -22.72 29.59
C SER A 802 -3.11 -24.04 28.79
N VAL A 803 -3.05 -23.94 27.45
CA VAL A 803 -3.04 -25.10 26.58
C VAL A 803 -1.88 -26.04 26.93
N GLY A 804 -0.69 -25.52 27.19
CA GLY A 804 0.47 -26.31 27.63
C GLY A 804 0.19 -27.12 28.90
N ARG A 805 -0.49 -26.52 29.91
CA ARG A 805 -0.86 -27.20 31.14
C ARG A 805 -1.93 -28.28 30.92
N LEU A 806 -2.84 -28.06 29.97
CA LEU A 806 -3.82 -29.09 29.60
C LEU A 806 -3.16 -30.25 28.83
N ILE A 807 -2.16 -29.97 28.02
CA ILE A 807 -1.35 -31.01 27.32
C ILE A 807 -0.62 -31.87 28.39
N ASP A 808 0.07 -31.23 29.32
CA ASP A 808 0.76 -31.94 30.41
C ASP A 808 -0.20 -32.82 31.23
N ARG A 809 -1.38 -32.31 31.63
CA ARG A 809 -2.42 -33.11 32.32
C ARG A 809 -2.96 -34.25 31.43
N ALA A 810 -3.15 -34.03 30.14
CA ALA A 810 -3.64 -35.05 29.23
C ALA A 810 -2.64 -36.22 29.06
N LEU A 811 -1.34 -35.94 29.16
CA LEU A 811 -0.27 -36.91 29.03
C LEU A 811 0.07 -37.64 30.33
N ASN A 812 0.11 -36.91 31.48
CA ASN A 812 0.73 -37.37 32.71
C ASN A 812 -0.27 -37.61 33.86
N ALA A 813 -1.52 -37.09 33.79
CA ALA A 813 -2.54 -37.38 34.80
C ALA A 813 -3.24 -38.73 34.58
N GLU A 814 -3.90 -39.26 35.61
CA GLU A 814 -4.67 -40.51 35.53
C GLU A 814 -6.17 -40.25 35.77
N GLY A 815 -7.00 -41.16 35.28
CA GLY A 815 -8.44 -41.16 35.51
C GLY A 815 -9.17 -39.88 35.00
N LEU A 816 -10.08 -39.37 35.84
CA LEU A 816 -10.95 -38.23 35.50
C LEU A 816 -10.19 -36.94 35.12
N ASP A 817 -9.02 -36.70 35.70
CA ASP A 817 -8.23 -35.50 35.41
C ASP A 817 -7.65 -35.53 34.03
N ARG A 818 -7.26 -36.69 33.54
CA ARG A 818 -6.83 -36.90 32.15
C ARG A 818 -8.00 -36.68 31.18
N ASP A 819 -9.19 -37.21 31.52
CA ASP A 819 -10.36 -37.08 30.65
C ASP A 819 -10.82 -35.62 30.53
N VAL A 820 -10.82 -34.87 31.64
CA VAL A 820 -11.12 -33.44 31.64
C VAL A 820 -10.17 -32.67 30.73
N ALA A 821 -8.87 -32.90 30.84
CA ALA A 821 -7.88 -32.21 30.03
C ALA A 821 -7.98 -32.60 28.54
N THR A 822 -8.19 -33.89 28.24
CA THR A 822 -8.35 -34.39 26.86
C THR A 822 -9.62 -33.82 26.22
N ASN A 823 -10.74 -33.75 26.92
CA ASN A 823 -11.98 -33.17 26.44
C ASN A 823 -11.82 -31.67 26.19
N ALA A 824 -11.19 -30.95 27.13
CA ALA A 824 -10.91 -29.53 27.01
C ALA A 824 -10.08 -29.21 25.71
N LEU A 825 -8.98 -29.95 25.51
CA LEU A 825 -8.18 -29.80 24.28
C LEU A 825 -9.01 -30.11 23.02
N GLY A 826 -9.85 -31.16 23.09
CA GLY A 826 -10.71 -31.58 21.98
C GLY A 826 -11.73 -30.51 21.55
N GLU A 827 -12.30 -29.77 22.50
CA GLU A 827 -13.23 -28.65 22.24
C GLU A 827 -12.55 -27.51 21.45
N TYR A 828 -11.27 -27.27 21.72
CA TYR A 828 -10.45 -26.28 20.98
C TYR A 828 -9.84 -26.86 19.70
N GLY A 829 -10.13 -28.12 19.34
CA GLY A 829 -9.59 -28.76 18.14
C GLY A 829 -8.12 -29.14 18.28
N MET A 830 -7.70 -29.51 19.48
CA MET A 830 -6.37 -30.00 19.78
C MET A 830 -6.44 -31.40 20.39
N LYS A 831 -5.41 -32.22 20.15
CA LYS A 831 -5.26 -33.52 20.78
C LYS A 831 -3.77 -33.82 20.94
N ALA A 832 -3.38 -34.33 22.08
CA ALA A 832 -2.00 -34.69 22.39
C ALA A 832 -1.88 -36.19 22.66
N ASP A 833 -0.83 -36.82 22.18
CA ASP A 833 -0.34 -38.11 22.60
C ASP A 833 1.18 -38.02 22.87
N ARG A 834 1.85 -39.14 23.15
CA ARG A 834 3.27 -39.15 23.52
C ARG A 834 4.19 -38.65 22.43
N ASP A 835 3.78 -38.78 21.15
CA ASP A 835 4.61 -38.48 20.00
C ASP A 835 4.23 -37.15 19.34
N TRP A 836 2.94 -36.74 19.44
CA TRP A 836 2.40 -35.65 18.62
C TRP A 836 1.40 -34.75 19.34
N LEU A 837 1.46 -33.45 19.02
CA LEU A 837 0.36 -32.50 19.23
C LEU A 837 -0.37 -32.32 17.91
N TYR A 838 -1.62 -32.73 17.83
CA TYR A 838 -2.49 -32.54 16.68
C TYR A 838 -3.28 -31.25 16.82
N VAL A 839 -3.20 -30.37 15.81
CA VAL A 839 -3.91 -29.09 15.75
C VAL A 839 -4.83 -29.08 14.55
N ALA A 840 -6.14 -29.04 14.78
CA ALA A 840 -7.16 -29.08 13.73
C ALA A 840 -7.13 -27.85 12.83
N SER A 841 -7.31 -28.05 11.50
CA SER A 841 -7.36 -26.96 10.54
C SER A 841 -8.29 -27.30 9.35
N PRO A 842 -9.34 -26.48 9.13
CA PRO A 842 -9.73 -25.28 9.89
C PRO A 842 -10.44 -25.64 11.20
N SER A 843 -10.17 -24.87 12.26
CA SER A 843 -10.87 -24.95 13.54
C SER A 843 -11.29 -23.53 13.95
N LYS A 844 -12.60 -23.33 14.21
CA LYS A 844 -13.13 -22.04 14.63
C LYS A 844 -12.55 -21.61 15.98
N PRO A 845 -12.50 -22.48 17.03
CA PRO A 845 -11.89 -22.09 18.29
C PRO A 845 -10.44 -21.64 18.19
N ILE A 846 -9.62 -22.31 17.37
CA ILE A 846 -8.22 -21.89 17.12
C ILE A 846 -8.17 -20.59 16.33
N THR A 847 -9.02 -20.43 15.32
CA THR A 847 -9.10 -19.18 14.55
C THR A 847 -9.52 -18.00 15.42
N ASP A 848 -10.47 -18.23 16.34
CA ASP A 848 -10.89 -17.22 17.30
C ASP A 848 -9.79 -16.88 18.31
N MET A 849 -9.04 -17.88 18.79
CA MET A 849 -7.86 -17.71 19.66
C MET A 849 -6.76 -16.87 18.97
N LEU A 850 -6.60 -17.06 17.66
CA LEU A 850 -5.55 -16.41 16.86
C LEU A 850 -6.04 -15.16 16.12
N ARG A 851 -7.27 -14.70 16.35
CA ARG A 851 -7.94 -13.62 15.58
C ARG A 851 -7.12 -12.33 15.48
N ASP A 852 -6.50 -11.93 16.57
CA ASP A 852 -5.72 -10.70 16.68
C ASP A 852 -4.21 -10.93 16.49
N THR A 853 -3.84 -12.08 15.91
CA THR A 853 -2.45 -12.49 15.61
C THR A 853 -2.23 -12.57 14.11
N PRO A 854 -0.97 -12.51 13.64
CA PRO A 854 -0.63 -12.69 12.22
C PRO A 854 -1.08 -14.04 11.63
N TRP A 855 -1.29 -15.03 12.49
CA TRP A 855 -1.54 -16.40 12.08
C TRP A 855 -3.02 -16.79 11.98
N GLY A 856 -3.97 -15.91 12.30
CA GLY A 856 -5.40 -16.21 12.33
C GLY A 856 -5.96 -16.85 11.05
N GLY A 857 -5.43 -16.47 9.87
CA GLY A 857 -5.79 -17.08 8.58
C GLY A 857 -4.79 -18.09 8.01
N SER A 858 -3.58 -18.22 8.58
CA SER A 858 -2.46 -18.98 8.01
C SER A 858 -1.78 -19.98 8.96
N TYR A 859 -2.35 -20.19 10.15
CA TYR A 859 -1.72 -21.00 11.20
C TYR A 859 -1.38 -22.43 10.76
N ARG A 860 -2.14 -23.01 9.85
CA ARG A 860 -1.85 -24.35 9.31
C ARG A 860 -0.50 -24.37 8.58
N ARG A 861 -0.22 -23.32 7.80
CA ARG A 861 1.03 -23.22 7.05
C ARG A 861 2.20 -23.05 8.02
N ALA A 862 2.07 -22.11 8.95
CA ALA A 862 3.12 -21.84 9.93
C ALA A 862 3.45 -23.05 10.80
N LEU A 863 2.46 -23.81 11.30
CA LEU A 863 2.71 -25.06 12.01
C LEU A 863 3.29 -26.16 11.11
N GLY A 864 2.93 -26.21 9.82
CA GLY A 864 3.44 -27.17 8.86
C GLY A 864 4.89 -26.91 8.43
N GLU A 865 5.42 -25.73 8.69
CA GLU A 865 6.83 -25.34 8.45
C GLU A 865 7.76 -25.74 9.62
N LEU A 866 7.21 -26.21 10.75
CA LEU A 866 8.00 -26.72 11.87
C LEU A 866 8.72 -28.02 11.48
N ASP A 867 9.95 -28.16 11.95
CA ASP A 867 10.75 -29.35 11.67
C ASP A 867 10.05 -30.63 12.16
N GLY A 868 9.93 -31.60 11.26
CA GLY A 868 9.21 -32.86 11.53
C GLY A 868 7.69 -32.75 11.57
N ALA A 869 7.07 -31.57 11.36
CA ALA A 869 5.61 -31.47 11.34
C ALA A 869 5.00 -32.12 10.10
N VAL A 870 3.87 -32.82 10.29
CA VAL A 870 3.20 -33.59 9.23
C VAL A 870 1.73 -33.19 9.10
N SER A 871 1.25 -33.03 7.86
CA SER A 871 -0.18 -32.88 7.60
C SER A 871 -0.90 -34.22 7.71
N HIS A 872 -1.92 -34.28 8.57
CA HIS A 872 -2.72 -35.48 8.79
C HIS A 872 -4.13 -35.32 8.19
N ASP A 873 -4.67 -36.41 7.67
CA ASP A 873 -6.06 -36.48 7.23
C ASP A 873 -7.02 -36.43 8.43
N LYS A 874 -8.31 -36.46 8.18
CA LYS A 874 -9.37 -36.22 9.15
C LYS A 874 -9.21 -37.04 10.45
N MET A 875 -8.85 -36.37 11.53
CA MET A 875 -8.78 -36.90 12.89
C MET A 875 -9.99 -36.47 13.70
N ARG A 876 -10.40 -37.27 14.68
CA ARG A 876 -11.51 -36.98 15.62
C ARG A 876 -10.95 -36.30 16.87
N PHE A 877 -11.40 -35.09 17.12
CA PHE A 877 -11.00 -34.27 18.28
C PHE A 877 -12.03 -34.34 19.41
N SER A 878 -13.32 -34.34 19.06
CA SER A 878 -14.42 -34.50 20.00
C SER A 878 -15.53 -35.35 19.38
N ALA A 879 -16.62 -35.57 20.10
CA ALA A 879 -17.78 -36.32 19.59
C ALA A 879 -18.36 -35.64 18.31
N ALA A 880 -18.30 -34.31 18.25
CA ALA A 880 -18.87 -33.51 17.15
C ALA A 880 -17.81 -33.02 16.14
N MET A 881 -16.49 -33.19 16.41
CA MET A 881 -15.44 -32.57 15.60
C MET A 881 -14.49 -33.58 14.98
N ARG A 882 -14.54 -33.72 13.63
CA ARG A 882 -13.61 -34.50 12.83
C ARG A 882 -13.05 -33.64 11.70
N LEU A 883 -11.78 -33.26 11.81
CA LEU A 883 -11.15 -32.28 10.91
C LEU A 883 -9.75 -32.77 10.47
N ARG A 884 -9.25 -32.18 9.38
CA ARG A 884 -7.82 -32.26 9.01
C ARG A 884 -7.00 -31.58 10.10
N CYS A 885 -5.74 -31.97 10.26
CA CYS A 885 -4.85 -31.36 11.25
C CYS A 885 -3.40 -31.32 10.79
N VAL A 886 -2.62 -30.55 11.51
CA VAL A 886 -1.17 -30.60 11.50
C VAL A 886 -0.75 -31.33 12.77
N ALA A 887 0.10 -32.33 12.62
CA ALA A 887 0.75 -33.03 13.72
C ALA A 887 2.13 -32.37 13.93
N VAL A 888 2.35 -31.84 15.12
CA VAL A 888 3.61 -31.20 15.54
C VAL A 888 4.33 -32.21 16.48
N PRO A 889 5.62 -32.51 16.28
CA PRO A 889 6.37 -33.40 17.14
C PRO A 889 6.33 -32.93 18.60
N MET A 890 6.09 -33.88 19.53
CA MET A 890 5.99 -33.56 20.97
C MET A 890 7.32 -33.05 21.54
N GLY A 891 8.46 -33.38 20.96
CA GLY A 891 9.76 -32.81 21.31
C GLY A 891 9.82 -31.28 21.15
N LEU A 892 9.15 -30.71 20.13
CA LEU A 892 9.04 -29.27 19.98
C LEU A 892 8.04 -28.62 20.97
N VAL A 893 7.10 -29.40 21.48
CA VAL A 893 6.09 -28.90 22.43
C VAL A 893 6.62 -28.89 23.87
N LEU A 894 7.40 -29.90 24.25
CA LEU A 894 7.91 -30.08 25.62
C LEU A 894 9.34 -29.58 25.81
N GLY A 895 10.10 -29.35 24.72
CA GLY A 895 11.55 -29.07 24.77
C GLY A 895 12.35 -30.32 25.14
N ASP A 896 13.62 -30.37 24.77
CA ASP A 896 14.54 -31.48 25.14
C ASP A 896 14.91 -31.52 26.61
N ASP A 897 14.56 -30.47 27.37
CA ASP A 897 14.66 -30.44 28.83
C ASP A 897 13.26 -30.19 29.42
N ALA A 898 12.78 -31.09 30.27
CA ALA A 898 11.58 -30.88 31.06
C ALA A 898 11.76 -29.59 31.91
N PRO A 899 10.85 -28.61 31.84
CA PRO A 899 11.09 -27.34 32.49
C PRO A 899 11.13 -27.54 33.99
N ALA A 900 12.27 -27.25 34.62
CA ALA A 900 12.33 -26.70 35.92
C ALA A 900 11.42 -25.45 35.93
N GLU A 901 10.57 -25.31 36.93
CA GLU A 901 9.64 -24.23 37.15
C GLU A 901 10.16 -22.91 36.60
N ILE A 902 9.53 -22.39 35.54
CA ILE A 902 9.72 -21.01 35.11
C ILE A 902 8.90 -20.18 36.11
N GLU A 903 9.55 -19.69 37.16
CA GLU A 903 9.04 -18.58 37.95
C GLU A 903 8.84 -17.39 37.01
N LEU A 904 7.57 -17.09 36.72
CA LEU A 904 7.20 -15.84 36.05
C LEU A 904 7.53 -14.69 37.00
N PRO A 905 8.26 -13.65 36.58
CA PRO A 905 8.66 -12.54 37.43
C PRO A 905 7.54 -11.50 37.57
N PHE A 906 6.28 -11.90 37.85
CA PHE A 906 5.21 -10.99 38.27
C PHE A 906 4.17 -11.75 39.10
N ASP A 907 4.22 -11.52 40.39
CA ASP A 907 3.18 -11.90 41.34
C ASP A 907 1.95 -10.99 41.13
N MET A 908 0.84 -11.56 40.66
CA MET A 908 -0.42 -10.87 40.36
C MET A 908 -1.33 -10.70 41.58
N GLU A 909 -0.83 -10.86 42.80
CA GLU A 909 -1.64 -10.67 44.05
C GLU A 909 -1.61 -9.24 44.60
N GLU A 910 -0.81 -8.29 44.06
CA GLU A 910 -0.76 -6.92 44.60
C GLU A 910 -1.71 -5.91 43.92
N PHE A 911 -2.63 -6.35 43.05
CA PHE A 911 -3.71 -5.50 42.54
C PHE A 911 -5.08 -6.13 42.74
N ARG A 912 -5.48 -6.21 44.01
CA ARG A 912 -6.88 -6.28 44.40
C ARG A 912 -7.33 -5.01 45.09
#